data_b524dc795e28e5063716e286d810a2ee
#
_entry.id   b524dc795e28e5063716e286d810a2ee
#
_cell.length_a   1.000
_cell.length_b   1.000
_cell.length_c   1.000
_cell.angle_alpha   90.00
_cell.angle_beta   90.00
_cell.angle_gamma   90.00
#
_symmetry.space_group_name_H-M   'P 1'
#
loop_
_entity.id
_entity.type
_entity.pdbx_description
1 polymer ?
#
loop_
_entity_poly.entity_id
_entity_poly.type
_entity_poly.pdbx_seq_one_letter_code
_entity_poly.pdbx_strand_id
1 'polypeptide(L)'
;MKIINNTIGQIGVYAEKELKMHIETVCAKHPDITFILQPDENMDEYSYGYDFTQANTILMKGPRENEVLLAMYLVLEKAGIVFDTKTRYPEKLDFTKIQGKSEVIKPFVRLRGIRQHINFPMDISSYHIEEAQEYIRSLARMGMNAITFHSYDGMWHNNPGHFFYGRIHQLPDYDCVRETVNNDNYYMIPECEALYGQEEAVGKFAVKWLNKLMETAYQCGLHITLSVEPAEDWNVTREALDFYPLIDMLELITPECGGTSSVNYNKTEDIKKFAVELFGEKVLNEDGTLPGLNESQKTHAGEICGTLESLKRAINQLRYIKTVPVRVGLYVLDRETLYVVKRIMDKLLPADMIRTFLPAHGAEAVIMVAKDMEFEPEDFQKTVLHSWVEFDGNMYISQNASNAIGRNVEWLKEFTGADSIHAMYFNHWRTEENRVALAYSAAVTREYVDVNIWYENYAESFGINGKMFASTMYKAGELDIFCRDYLFNIGFCFLPCWTNHFGINWIRGWTKENTQKARVGMKEILDELNKILEVSGNISKDGIELIRFLINRYETSLIHLDVIDSMNKIRDSEEPDHVRKALEEALKYAEDYMVKMCEMMPDRGCQGQLVSYGYSMPGYVAHLKKCYLGEDETLEAEGVHSNGEAVEPPPAPV
;
A
#
# COMPACT_ATOMS: atom_id res chain seq x y z
N MET A 1 -15.47 25.51 27.00
CA MET A 1 -14.52 25.39 25.87
C MET A 1 -14.54 26.66 25.02
N LYS A 2 -13.39 27.23 24.74
CA LYS A 2 -13.20 28.31 23.78
C LYS A 2 -12.17 27.86 22.75
N ILE A 3 -12.42 28.07 21.47
CA ILE A 3 -11.45 27.82 20.39
C ILE A 3 -11.10 29.18 19.78
N ILE A 4 -9.80 29.45 19.66
CA ILE A 4 -9.24 30.60 18.96
C ILE A 4 -8.45 30.04 17.78
N ASN A 5 -8.92 30.33 16.59
CA ASN A 5 -8.26 29.90 15.37
C ASN A 5 -7.56 31.10 14.72
N ASN A 6 -6.23 31.08 14.76
CA ASN A 6 -5.37 32.12 14.17
C ASN A 6 -4.83 31.69 12.79
N THR A 7 -5.32 30.59 12.24
CA THR A 7 -5.06 30.20 10.85
C THR A 7 -5.97 30.97 9.89
N ILE A 8 -5.62 30.99 8.62
CA ILE A 8 -6.36 31.78 7.60
C ILE A 8 -6.94 30.92 6.47
N GLY A 9 -6.50 29.63 6.34
CA GLY A 9 -6.84 28.76 5.23
C GLY A 9 -7.88 27.69 5.57
N GLN A 10 -8.18 26.86 4.58
CA GLN A 10 -9.20 25.81 4.70
C GLN A 10 -8.79 24.70 5.68
N ILE A 11 -7.49 24.40 5.78
CA ILE A 11 -6.95 23.35 6.68
C ILE A 11 -7.17 23.77 8.13
N GLY A 12 -6.91 25.04 8.45
CA GLY A 12 -7.17 25.55 9.80
C GLY A 12 -8.65 25.57 10.17
N VAL A 13 -9.54 25.88 9.22
CA VAL A 13 -11.01 25.77 9.43
C VAL A 13 -11.41 24.31 9.67
N TYR A 14 -10.81 23.39 8.93
CA TYR A 14 -11.03 21.96 9.14
C TYR A 14 -10.51 21.51 10.52
N ALA A 15 -9.32 21.95 10.93
CA ALA A 15 -8.76 21.63 12.25
C ALA A 15 -9.68 22.09 13.40
N GLU A 16 -10.24 23.30 13.32
CA GLU A 16 -11.20 23.79 14.30
C GLU A 16 -12.46 22.92 14.38
N LYS A 17 -12.99 22.52 13.22
CA LYS A 17 -14.18 21.66 13.10
C LYS A 17 -13.92 20.27 13.69
N GLU A 18 -12.79 19.65 13.37
CA GLU A 18 -12.36 18.34 13.91
C GLU A 18 -12.17 18.42 15.43
N LEU A 19 -11.44 19.41 15.93
CA LEU A 19 -11.24 19.61 17.36
C LEU A 19 -12.58 19.69 18.11
N LYS A 20 -13.49 20.51 17.60
CA LYS A 20 -14.82 20.67 18.18
C LYS A 20 -15.60 19.35 18.17
N MET A 21 -15.62 18.67 17.03
CA MET A 21 -16.32 17.39 16.86
C MET A 21 -15.82 16.34 17.85
N HIS A 22 -14.49 16.15 17.94
CA HIS A 22 -13.92 15.14 18.81
C HIS A 22 -14.19 15.42 20.29
N ILE A 23 -14.10 16.69 20.73
CA ILE A 23 -14.39 17.05 22.12
C ILE A 23 -15.90 16.86 22.43
N GLU A 24 -16.78 17.30 21.54
CA GLU A 24 -18.25 17.17 21.70
C GLU A 24 -18.71 15.71 21.69
N THR A 25 -18.03 14.84 21.00
CA THR A 25 -18.35 13.40 20.99
C THR A 25 -18.12 12.74 22.37
N VAL A 26 -17.10 13.19 23.10
CA VAL A 26 -16.74 12.58 24.41
C VAL A 26 -17.31 13.37 25.58
N CYS A 27 -17.36 14.69 25.49
CA CYS A 27 -17.62 15.55 26.63
C CYS A 27 -19.08 16.06 26.65
N ALA A 28 -19.92 15.53 27.52
CA ALA A 28 -21.27 16.09 27.78
C ALA A 28 -21.23 17.53 28.31
N LYS A 29 -20.16 17.91 29.01
CA LYS A 29 -19.84 19.28 29.40
C LYS A 29 -18.50 19.66 28.84
N HIS A 30 -18.44 20.77 28.10
CA HIS A 30 -17.21 21.28 27.55
C HIS A 30 -16.17 21.53 28.65
N PRO A 31 -14.89 21.14 28.45
CA PRO A 31 -13.81 21.45 29.38
C PRO A 31 -13.63 22.98 29.49
N ASP A 32 -13.28 23.47 30.68
CA ASP A 32 -12.90 24.87 30.87
C ASP A 32 -11.47 25.12 30.39
N ILE A 33 -11.29 24.94 29.08
CA ILE A 33 -9.99 25.06 28.39
C ILE A 33 -10.19 25.98 27.17
N THR A 34 -9.23 26.85 26.94
CA THR A 34 -9.06 27.61 25.71
C THR A 34 -8.06 26.88 24.81
N PHE A 35 -8.49 26.48 23.63
CA PHE A 35 -7.68 25.89 22.60
C PHE A 35 -7.29 26.96 21.58
N ILE A 36 -5.99 27.07 21.26
CA ILE A 36 -5.47 28.04 20.29
C ILE A 36 -4.76 27.30 19.17
N LEU A 37 -5.25 27.45 17.95
CA LEU A 37 -4.61 26.98 16.71
C LEU A 37 -3.75 28.12 16.18
N GLN A 38 -2.42 27.96 16.19
CA GLN A 38 -1.47 29.04 15.95
C GLN A 38 -0.34 28.61 15.00
N PRO A 39 -0.29 29.13 13.78
CA PRO A 39 0.92 29.03 12.96
C PRO A 39 2.09 29.78 13.63
N ASP A 40 3.28 29.17 13.58
CA ASP A 40 4.53 29.74 14.09
C ASP A 40 5.66 29.49 13.08
N GLU A 41 5.91 30.48 12.22
CA GLU A 41 6.90 30.42 11.14
C GLU A 41 8.35 30.22 11.62
N ASN A 42 8.62 30.39 12.94
CA ASN A 42 9.94 30.16 13.50
C ASN A 42 10.20 28.68 13.86
N MET A 43 9.20 27.83 13.76
CA MET A 43 9.38 26.39 13.96
C MET A 43 10.05 25.75 12.73
N ASP A 44 10.80 24.68 12.98
CA ASP A 44 11.38 23.87 11.90
C ASP A 44 10.29 23.32 10.98
N GLU A 45 10.58 23.22 9.69
CA GLU A 45 9.66 22.64 8.71
C GLU A 45 9.23 21.21 9.12
N TYR A 46 7.96 20.89 8.95
CA TYR A 46 7.31 19.63 9.37
C TYR A 46 7.26 19.38 10.89
N SER A 47 7.83 20.24 11.74
CA SER A 47 7.68 20.11 13.19
C SER A 47 6.32 20.62 13.65
N TYR A 48 5.79 20.03 14.72
CA TYR A 48 4.53 20.45 15.32
C TYR A 48 4.49 20.11 16.80
N GLY A 49 3.63 20.77 17.55
CA GLY A 49 3.54 20.49 18.96
C GLY A 49 2.53 21.34 19.70
N TYR A 50 2.56 21.22 21.01
CA TYR A 50 1.67 21.96 21.89
C TYR A 50 2.42 22.59 23.05
N ASP A 51 1.80 23.61 23.63
CA ASP A 51 2.21 24.23 24.90
C ASP A 51 0.99 24.36 25.82
N PHE A 52 1.02 23.70 26.96
CA PHE A 52 0.00 23.78 28.01
C PHE A 52 0.61 24.24 29.34
N THR A 53 1.62 25.10 29.31
CA THR A 53 2.25 25.69 30.50
C THR A 53 1.42 26.79 31.14
N GLN A 54 0.54 27.43 30.37
CA GLN A 54 -0.42 28.42 30.88
C GLN A 54 -1.70 27.75 31.41
N ALA A 55 -2.22 28.25 32.51
CA ALA A 55 -3.44 27.70 33.09
C ALA A 55 -4.61 27.75 32.10
N ASN A 56 -5.27 26.59 31.93
CA ASN A 56 -6.44 26.41 31.08
C ASN A 56 -6.27 26.86 29.62
N THR A 57 -5.03 26.91 29.09
CA THR A 57 -4.79 27.31 27.71
C THR A 57 -3.83 26.33 27.03
N ILE A 58 -4.32 25.64 25.99
CA ILE A 58 -3.51 24.75 25.15
C ILE A 58 -3.26 25.47 23.82
N LEU A 59 -1.99 25.77 23.55
CA LEU A 59 -1.52 26.30 22.30
C LEU A 59 -1.03 25.15 21.42
N MET A 60 -1.65 24.95 20.27
CA MET A 60 -1.27 23.97 19.25
C MET A 60 -0.61 24.70 18.09
N LYS A 61 0.63 24.34 17.76
CA LYS A 61 1.48 25.11 16.85
C LYS A 61 2.26 24.25 15.87
N GLY A 62 2.56 24.85 14.74
CA GLY A 62 3.39 24.32 13.66
C GLY A 62 3.71 25.44 12.68
N PRO A 63 4.70 25.29 11.77
CA PRO A 63 5.07 26.36 10.85
C PRO A 63 3.95 26.74 9.87
N ARG A 64 3.09 25.79 9.52
CA ARG A 64 1.94 25.97 8.61
C ARG A 64 0.68 25.34 9.19
N GLU A 65 -0.46 25.54 8.55
CA GLU A 65 -1.75 24.99 8.98
C GLU A 65 -1.78 23.45 9.05
N ASN A 66 -1.03 22.78 8.14
CA ASN A 66 -0.90 21.33 8.14
C ASN A 66 -0.32 20.81 9.46
N GLU A 67 0.77 21.44 9.90
CA GLU A 67 1.44 21.06 11.14
C GLU A 67 0.61 21.46 12.38
N VAL A 68 -0.16 22.56 12.30
CA VAL A 68 -1.13 22.94 13.36
C VAL A 68 -2.22 21.89 13.49
N LEU A 69 -2.73 21.34 12.37
CA LEU A 69 -3.68 20.23 12.37
C LEU A 69 -3.09 18.98 13.03
N LEU A 70 -1.85 18.62 12.72
CA LEU A 70 -1.15 17.51 13.35
C LEU A 70 -0.92 17.74 14.85
N ALA A 71 -0.61 18.97 15.26
CA ALA A 71 -0.51 19.35 16.68
C ALA A 71 -1.84 19.17 17.42
N MET A 72 -2.95 19.47 16.77
CA MET A 72 -4.30 19.26 17.30
C MET A 72 -4.58 17.78 17.53
N TYR A 73 -4.28 16.91 16.55
CA TYR A 73 -4.43 15.47 16.72
C TYR A 73 -3.51 14.92 17.82
N LEU A 74 -2.26 15.40 17.93
CA LEU A 74 -1.36 15.04 19.01
C LEU A 74 -1.95 15.36 20.39
N VAL A 75 -2.56 16.53 20.57
CA VAL A 75 -3.22 16.91 21.83
C VAL A 75 -4.38 15.98 22.14
N LEU A 76 -5.19 15.62 21.16
CA LEU A 76 -6.32 14.68 21.32
C LEU A 76 -5.84 13.26 21.65
N GLU A 77 -4.77 12.80 21.00
CA GLU A 77 -4.11 11.51 21.26
C GLU A 77 -3.59 11.45 22.72
N LYS A 78 -2.88 12.49 23.17
CA LYS A 78 -2.39 12.60 24.56
C LYS A 78 -3.53 12.68 25.58
N ALA A 79 -4.69 13.23 25.19
CA ALA A 79 -5.89 13.26 26.04
C ALA A 79 -6.65 11.92 26.08
N GLY A 80 -6.25 10.93 25.26
CA GLY A 80 -6.74 9.56 25.31
C GLY A 80 -7.56 9.09 24.11
N ILE A 81 -7.73 9.89 23.04
CA ILE A 81 -8.29 9.39 21.79
C ILE A 81 -7.24 8.50 21.11
N VAL A 82 -7.66 7.38 20.56
CA VAL A 82 -6.79 6.50 19.78
C VAL A 82 -7.21 6.58 18.32
N PHE A 83 -6.24 6.95 17.49
CA PHE A 83 -6.43 7.06 16.05
C PHE A 83 -5.75 5.86 15.34
N ASP A 84 -6.55 5.12 14.63
CA ASP A 84 -6.12 4.14 13.63
C ASP A 84 -7.05 4.27 12.40
N THR A 85 -7.39 3.22 11.67
CA THR A 85 -8.39 3.27 10.60
C THR A 85 -9.77 3.68 11.12
N LYS A 86 -9.99 3.59 12.42
CA LYS A 86 -11.17 4.06 13.15
C LYS A 86 -10.75 5.06 14.23
N THR A 87 -11.67 5.91 14.66
CA THR A 87 -11.44 6.79 15.83
C THR A 87 -12.07 6.17 17.04
N ARG A 88 -11.28 5.93 18.09
CA ARG A 88 -11.77 5.38 19.35
C ARG A 88 -11.71 6.41 20.46
N TYR A 89 -12.83 6.58 21.10
CA TYR A 89 -13.01 7.57 22.15
C TYR A 89 -12.91 6.93 23.53
N PRO A 90 -12.16 7.55 24.47
CA PRO A 90 -12.17 7.15 25.87
C PRO A 90 -13.50 7.55 26.52
N GLU A 91 -13.83 7.00 27.67
CA GLU A 91 -14.99 7.46 28.45
C GLU A 91 -14.91 8.96 28.81
N LYS A 92 -13.68 9.47 28.95
CA LYS A 92 -13.40 10.87 29.28
C LYS A 92 -12.06 11.30 28.69
N LEU A 93 -12.02 12.51 28.10
CA LEU A 93 -10.76 13.15 27.73
C LEU A 93 -10.00 13.64 28.99
N ASP A 94 -8.74 13.27 29.07
CA ASP A 94 -7.89 13.61 30.22
C ASP A 94 -6.74 14.53 29.81
N PHE A 95 -7.02 15.82 29.78
CA PHE A 95 -6.01 16.85 29.50
C PHE A 95 -5.02 17.07 30.65
N THR A 96 -5.25 16.48 31.85
CA THR A 96 -4.32 16.62 32.97
C THR A 96 -2.99 15.94 32.71
N LYS A 97 -2.97 14.93 31.82
CA LYS A 97 -1.75 14.23 31.38
C LYS A 97 -0.73 15.14 30.70
N ILE A 98 -1.18 16.22 30.06
CA ILE A 98 -0.34 17.18 29.33
C ILE A 98 -0.25 18.56 30.03
N GLN A 99 -0.98 18.77 31.13
CA GLN A 99 -0.97 20.02 31.87
C GLN A 99 0.42 20.34 32.42
N GLY A 100 0.85 21.59 32.27
CA GLY A 100 2.18 22.05 32.66
C GLY A 100 3.30 21.61 31.71
N LYS A 101 3.00 20.99 30.58
CA LYS A 101 3.98 20.48 29.60
C LYS A 101 3.96 21.28 28.30
N SER A 102 5.10 21.27 27.63
CA SER A 102 5.25 21.68 26.24
C SER A 102 6.01 20.58 25.51
N GLU A 103 5.56 20.22 24.33
CA GLU A 103 6.17 19.16 23.50
C GLU A 103 6.21 19.59 22.05
N VAL A 104 7.34 19.34 21.38
CA VAL A 104 7.50 19.54 19.94
C VAL A 104 8.01 18.27 19.32
N ILE A 105 7.26 17.75 18.37
CA ILE A 105 7.62 16.61 17.56
C ILE A 105 8.40 17.10 16.34
N LYS A 106 9.57 16.52 16.11
CA LYS A 106 10.34 16.62 14.86
C LYS A 106 10.27 15.25 14.20
N PRO A 107 9.40 15.04 13.21
CA PRO A 107 9.21 13.72 12.62
C PRO A 107 10.50 13.20 11.99
N PHE A 108 10.81 11.93 12.21
CA PHE A 108 11.94 11.27 11.56
C PHE A 108 11.75 11.22 10.05
N VAL A 109 10.54 10.90 9.59
CA VAL A 109 10.16 10.97 8.18
C VAL A 109 9.35 12.24 7.95
N ARG A 110 9.85 13.16 7.12
CA ARG A 110 9.17 14.45 6.88
C ARG A 110 7.84 14.28 6.16
N LEU A 111 7.82 13.59 5.01
CA LEU A 111 6.62 13.20 4.29
C LEU A 111 6.37 11.70 4.50
N ARG A 112 5.33 11.36 5.23
CA ARG A 112 4.96 9.99 5.59
C ARG A 112 3.52 9.74 5.19
N GLY A 113 3.30 8.69 4.43
CA GLY A 113 1.97 8.49 3.87
C GLY A 113 1.78 7.17 3.16
N ILE A 114 0.69 7.11 2.43
CA ILE A 114 0.26 5.93 1.69
C ILE A 114 0.44 6.15 0.20
N ARG A 115 0.85 5.08 -0.50
CA ARG A 115 0.70 4.96 -1.94
C ARG A 115 -0.50 4.07 -2.21
N GLN A 116 -1.52 4.64 -2.83
CA GLN A 116 -2.65 3.91 -3.36
C GLN A 116 -2.36 3.50 -4.80
N HIS A 117 -2.25 2.21 -5.05
CA HIS A 117 -2.42 1.65 -6.37
C HIS A 117 -3.91 1.51 -6.60
N ILE A 118 -4.37 1.95 -7.73
CA ILE A 118 -5.79 2.01 -8.04
C ILE A 118 -6.19 0.89 -9.00
N ASN A 119 -7.49 0.57 -9.00
CA ASN A 119 -8.13 -0.45 -9.83
C ASN A 119 -7.98 -1.90 -9.35
N PHE A 120 -7.64 -2.10 -8.09
CA PHE A 120 -7.81 -3.40 -7.44
C PHE A 120 -9.22 -3.49 -6.82
N PRO A 121 -9.88 -4.66 -6.80
CA PRO A 121 -11.20 -4.77 -6.19
C PRO A 121 -11.22 -4.36 -4.71
N MET A 122 -10.11 -4.52 -4.01
CA MET A 122 -9.98 -4.27 -2.58
C MET A 122 -9.48 -2.87 -2.22
N ASP A 123 -9.12 -2.03 -3.17
CA ASP A 123 -8.63 -0.69 -2.88
C ASP A 123 -9.77 0.35 -2.78
N ILE A 124 -9.41 1.56 -2.37
CA ILE A 124 -10.38 2.64 -2.18
C ILE A 124 -11.15 3.03 -3.46
N SER A 125 -10.68 2.63 -4.64
CA SER A 125 -11.37 2.87 -5.91
C SER A 125 -12.64 2.02 -6.09
N SER A 126 -12.93 1.11 -5.16
CA SER A 126 -14.18 0.33 -5.08
C SER A 126 -15.08 0.75 -3.92
N TYR A 127 -14.65 1.70 -3.08
CA TYR A 127 -15.37 2.09 -1.87
C TYR A 127 -16.50 3.09 -2.17
N HIS A 128 -17.47 3.19 -1.26
CA HIS A 128 -18.34 4.35 -1.21
C HIS A 128 -17.53 5.61 -0.97
N ILE A 129 -17.95 6.72 -1.54
CA ILE A 129 -17.19 7.97 -1.44
C ILE A 129 -16.95 8.39 0.01
N GLU A 130 -17.96 8.23 0.89
CA GLU A 130 -17.85 8.57 2.31
C GLU A 130 -16.83 7.69 3.03
N GLU A 131 -16.78 6.38 2.71
CA GLU A 131 -15.84 5.42 3.27
C GLU A 131 -14.41 5.72 2.81
N ALA A 132 -14.22 5.99 1.52
CA ALA A 132 -12.92 6.39 0.98
C ALA A 132 -12.44 7.73 1.57
N GLN A 133 -13.33 8.71 1.75
CA GLN A 133 -12.98 9.97 2.40
C GLN A 133 -12.63 9.77 3.88
N GLU A 134 -13.33 8.88 4.59
CA GLU A 134 -13.03 8.60 6.01
C GLU A 134 -11.68 7.88 6.14
N TYR A 135 -11.34 6.98 5.21
CA TYR A 135 -10.01 6.41 5.14
C TYR A 135 -8.93 7.51 5.03
N ILE A 136 -9.10 8.49 4.13
CA ILE A 136 -8.16 9.61 3.99
C ILE A 136 -8.06 10.43 5.28
N ARG A 137 -9.20 10.73 5.94
CA ARG A 137 -9.20 11.44 7.24
C ARG A 137 -8.47 10.64 8.32
N SER A 138 -8.63 9.32 8.32
CA SER A 138 -7.95 8.44 9.29
C SER A 138 -6.44 8.51 9.16
N LEU A 139 -5.88 8.62 7.94
CA LEU A 139 -4.45 8.79 7.72
C LEU A 139 -3.92 10.07 8.40
N ALA A 140 -4.61 11.20 8.21
CA ALA A 140 -4.22 12.45 8.84
C ALA A 140 -4.34 12.39 10.38
N ARG A 141 -5.38 11.75 10.91
CA ARG A 141 -5.58 11.55 12.35
C ARG A 141 -4.46 10.70 12.97
N MET A 142 -3.98 9.67 12.26
CA MET A 142 -2.81 8.88 12.68
C MET A 142 -1.48 9.65 12.61
N GLY A 143 -1.49 10.85 12.04
CA GLY A 143 -0.30 11.69 11.91
C GLY A 143 0.45 11.52 10.61
N MET A 144 -0.11 10.86 9.61
CA MET A 144 0.39 10.91 8.22
C MET A 144 0.10 12.29 7.62
N ASN A 145 0.94 12.72 6.69
CA ASN A 145 0.85 14.04 6.06
C ASN A 145 1.03 14.00 4.53
N ALA A 146 0.94 12.81 3.93
CA ALA A 146 1.08 12.66 2.49
C ALA A 146 0.24 11.50 1.95
N ILE A 147 -0.13 11.58 0.67
CA ILE A 147 -0.79 10.50 -0.06
C ILE A 147 -0.34 10.54 -1.53
N THR A 148 -0.08 9.38 -2.09
CA THR A 148 0.19 9.21 -3.52
C THR A 148 -0.95 8.41 -4.14
N PHE A 149 -1.56 8.97 -5.19
CA PHE A 149 -2.48 8.25 -6.06
C PHE A 149 -1.71 7.81 -7.29
N HIS A 150 -1.47 6.52 -7.42
CA HIS A 150 -0.82 5.94 -8.59
C HIS A 150 -1.85 5.48 -9.59
N SER A 151 -1.71 5.89 -10.83
CA SER A 151 -2.59 5.54 -11.92
C SER A 151 -1.79 4.95 -13.09
N TYR A 152 -2.26 3.83 -13.57
CA TYR A 152 -1.72 3.20 -14.77
C TYR A 152 -2.33 3.83 -16.02
N ASP A 153 -1.50 4.27 -16.98
CA ASP A 153 -1.97 4.76 -18.27
C ASP A 153 -2.33 3.59 -19.19
N GLY A 154 -3.52 3.65 -19.76
CA GLY A 154 -3.95 2.75 -20.84
C GLY A 154 -4.14 1.27 -20.47
N MET A 155 -3.72 0.85 -19.28
CA MET A 155 -3.83 -0.56 -18.88
C MET A 155 -5.28 -1.01 -18.69
N TRP A 156 -6.18 -0.07 -18.46
CA TRP A 156 -7.57 -0.33 -18.09
C TRP A 156 -8.58 0.23 -19.11
N HIS A 157 -8.16 1.12 -20.00
CA HIS A 157 -8.98 1.71 -21.05
C HIS A 157 -8.15 2.07 -22.27
N ASN A 158 -8.68 1.76 -23.47
CA ASN A 158 -8.14 2.21 -24.74
C ASN A 158 -8.25 3.74 -24.95
N ASN A 159 -8.53 4.49 -23.90
CA ASN A 159 -8.73 5.92 -23.97
C ASN A 159 -7.60 6.61 -23.19
N PRO A 160 -6.52 7.04 -23.85
CA PRO A 160 -5.44 7.76 -23.21
C PRO A 160 -5.99 9.03 -22.55
N GLY A 161 -5.49 9.36 -21.38
CA GLY A 161 -5.94 10.51 -20.60
C GLY A 161 -7.02 10.23 -19.56
N HIS A 162 -7.62 9.07 -19.57
CA HIS A 162 -8.55 8.68 -18.53
C HIS A 162 -7.84 7.81 -17.51
N PHE A 163 -7.24 8.43 -16.51
CA PHE A 163 -6.74 7.73 -15.33
C PHE A 163 -7.96 7.25 -14.54
N PHE A 164 -8.34 6.03 -14.81
CA PHE A 164 -9.57 5.45 -14.31
C PHE A 164 -9.42 5.02 -12.87
N TYR A 165 -10.17 5.66 -12.03
CA TYR A 165 -10.58 5.12 -10.75
C TYR A 165 -11.88 4.33 -10.94
N GLY A 166 -11.96 3.15 -10.39
CA GLY A 166 -13.21 2.41 -10.35
C GLY A 166 -13.39 1.43 -11.49
N ARG A 167 -12.58 0.38 -11.49
CA ARG A 167 -12.78 -0.75 -12.38
C ARG A 167 -14.07 -1.49 -12.03
N ILE A 168 -14.74 -1.99 -13.06
CA ILE A 168 -15.86 -2.90 -12.92
C ILE A 168 -15.31 -4.32 -12.88
N HIS A 169 -15.66 -5.06 -11.83
CA HIS A 169 -15.32 -6.47 -11.69
C HIS A 169 -16.63 -7.27 -11.78
N GLN A 170 -16.68 -8.26 -12.65
CA GLN A 170 -17.82 -9.21 -12.65
C GLN A 170 -17.80 -10.01 -11.35
N LEU A 171 -18.96 -10.34 -10.83
CA LEU A 171 -19.05 -11.21 -9.67
C LEU A 171 -18.89 -12.68 -10.08
N PRO A 172 -18.08 -13.43 -9.33
CA PRO A 172 -18.00 -14.88 -9.52
C PRO A 172 -19.35 -15.54 -9.16
N ASP A 173 -19.64 -16.69 -9.78
CA ASP A 173 -20.89 -17.41 -9.59
C ASP A 173 -20.93 -18.19 -8.27
N TYR A 174 -20.90 -17.45 -7.16
CA TYR A 174 -21.01 -17.99 -5.80
C TYR A 174 -22.04 -17.19 -5.00
N ASP A 175 -23.06 -17.86 -4.48
CA ASP A 175 -24.15 -17.23 -3.73
C ASP A 175 -23.60 -16.41 -2.52
N CYS A 176 -22.65 -16.96 -1.77
CA CYS A 176 -22.06 -16.28 -0.61
C CYS A 176 -21.36 -14.96 -0.99
N VAL A 177 -20.77 -14.86 -2.19
CA VAL A 177 -20.15 -13.62 -2.67
C VAL A 177 -21.23 -12.60 -3.02
N ARG A 178 -22.22 -13.00 -3.82
CA ARG A 178 -23.32 -12.12 -4.25
C ARG A 178 -24.12 -11.56 -3.08
N GLU A 179 -24.46 -12.42 -2.12
CA GLU A 179 -25.17 -12.01 -0.90
C GLU A 179 -24.34 -11.03 -0.07
N THR A 180 -23.02 -11.28 0.06
CA THR A 180 -22.13 -10.43 0.87
C THR A 180 -21.94 -9.05 0.24
N VAL A 181 -21.77 -8.95 -1.08
CA VAL A 181 -21.60 -7.66 -1.77
C VAL A 181 -22.94 -6.98 -2.11
N ASN A 182 -24.05 -7.70 -1.92
CA ASN A 182 -25.40 -7.25 -2.21
C ASN A 182 -25.60 -6.80 -3.67
N ASN A 183 -25.02 -7.55 -4.60
CA ASN A 183 -25.16 -7.35 -6.05
C ASN A 183 -25.09 -8.70 -6.76
N ASP A 184 -25.79 -8.85 -7.88
CA ASP A 184 -25.89 -10.11 -8.61
C ASP A 184 -24.89 -10.20 -9.79
N ASN A 185 -24.38 -9.05 -10.25
CA ASN A 185 -23.67 -9.03 -11.52
C ASN A 185 -22.23 -8.49 -11.45
N TYR A 186 -21.98 -7.42 -10.66
CA TYR A 186 -20.67 -6.77 -10.67
C TYR A 186 -20.33 -6.09 -9.35
N TYR A 187 -19.05 -5.82 -9.19
CA TYR A 187 -18.47 -5.09 -8.07
C TYR A 187 -17.71 -3.87 -8.60
N MET A 188 -18.08 -2.70 -8.13
CA MET A 188 -17.51 -1.42 -8.58
C MET A 188 -17.79 -0.34 -7.53
N ILE A 189 -17.38 0.90 -7.80
CA ILE A 189 -17.83 2.06 -7.00
C ILE A 189 -19.36 2.09 -6.99
N PRO A 190 -20.02 2.01 -5.84
CA PRO A 190 -21.48 1.91 -5.80
C PRO A 190 -22.21 3.08 -6.47
N GLU A 191 -21.66 4.29 -6.34
CA GLU A 191 -22.26 5.50 -6.94
C GLU A 191 -22.15 5.52 -8.48
N CYS A 192 -21.36 4.60 -9.06
CA CYS A 192 -21.15 4.49 -10.49
C CYS A 192 -22.02 3.41 -11.16
N GLU A 193 -22.72 2.58 -10.40
CA GLU A 193 -23.50 1.44 -10.91
C GLU A 193 -24.50 1.82 -12.01
N ALA A 194 -25.18 2.96 -11.87
CA ALA A 194 -26.12 3.46 -12.87
C ALA A 194 -25.49 3.82 -14.22
N LEU A 195 -24.16 3.89 -14.29
CA LEU A 195 -23.39 4.22 -15.50
C LEU A 195 -22.79 2.99 -16.17
N TYR A 196 -23.09 1.78 -15.65
CA TYR A 196 -22.60 0.53 -16.20
C TYR A 196 -22.86 0.44 -17.72
N GLY A 197 -21.85 0.06 -18.49
CA GLY A 197 -21.90 0.01 -19.95
C GLY A 197 -21.82 1.35 -20.68
N GLN A 198 -21.59 2.47 -19.98
CA GLN A 198 -21.42 3.81 -20.53
C GLN A 198 -19.97 4.29 -20.28
N GLU A 199 -18.98 3.76 -20.96
CA GLU A 199 -17.55 3.96 -20.71
C GLU A 199 -17.15 5.43 -20.53
N GLU A 200 -17.59 6.33 -21.42
CA GLU A 200 -17.29 7.77 -21.32
C GLU A 200 -17.88 8.41 -20.06
N ALA A 201 -19.09 8.00 -19.67
CA ALA A 201 -19.75 8.52 -18.48
C ALA A 201 -19.05 8.00 -17.20
N VAL A 202 -18.63 6.74 -17.19
CA VAL A 202 -17.83 6.13 -16.11
C VAL A 202 -16.53 6.88 -15.96
N GLY A 203 -15.78 7.16 -17.05
CA GLY A 203 -14.53 7.92 -17.00
C GLY A 203 -14.70 9.32 -16.42
N LYS A 204 -15.70 10.06 -16.87
CA LYS A 204 -16.01 11.39 -16.33
C LYS A 204 -16.40 11.34 -14.85
N PHE A 205 -17.09 10.28 -14.44
CA PHE A 205 -17.42 10.07 -13.02
C PHE A 205 -16.15 9.79 -12.22
N ALA A 206 -15.26 8.92 -12.68
CA ALA A 206 -14.03 8.54 -12.01
C ALA A 206 -13.10 9.76 -11.77
N VAL A 207 -12.97 10.66 -12.75
CA VAL A 207 -12.23 11.92 -12.58
C VAL A 207 -12.83 12.78 -11.47
N LYS A 208 -14.17 12.93 -11.45
CA LYS A 208 -14.85 13.70 -10.40
C LYS A 208 -14.70 13.04 -9.02
N TRP A 209 -14.77 11.72 -8.98
CA TRP A 209 -14.64 10.95 -7.75
C TRP A 209 -13.25 11.10 -7.14
N LEU A 210 -12.18 10.96 -7.95
CA LEU A 210 -10.81 11.16 -7.49
C LEU A 210 -10.56 12.62 -7.04
N ASN A 211 -11.11 13.61 -7.75
CA ASN A 211 -11.02 14.99 -7.30
C ASN A 211 -11.67 15.21 -5.92
N LYS A 212 -12.80 14.56 -5.61
CA LYS A 212 -13.39 14.62 -4.26
C LYS A 212 -12.48 14.02 -3.18
N LEU A 213 -11.75 12.93 -3.52
CA LEU A 213 -10.76 12.38 -2.60
C LEU A 213 -9.58 13.33 -2.41
N MET A 214 -9.08 13.95 -3.49
CA MET A 214 -8.01 14.95 -3.42
C MET A 214 -8.46 16.20 -2.63
N GLU A 215 -9.71 16.65 -2.78
CA GLU A 215 -10.29 17.73 -1.95
C GLU A 215 -10.28 17.36 -0.46
N THR A 216 -10.62 16.11 -0.12
CA THR A 216 -10.56 15.62 1.25
C THR A 216 -9.11 15.56 1.75
N ALA A 217 -8.19 15.04 0.95
CA ALA A 217 -6.77 14.99 1.28
C ALA A 217 -6.20 16.41 1.52
N TYR A 218 -6.55 17.37 0.65
CA TYR A 218 -6.16 18.78 0.81
C TYR A 218 -6.70 19.38 2.11
N GLN A 219 -7.99 19.17 2.41
CA GLN A 219 -8.59 19.66 3.67
C GLN A 219 -7.93 19.06 4.91
N CYS A 220 -7.50 17.80 4.82
CA CYS A 220 -6.76 17.10 5.87
C CYS A 220 -5.26 17.49 5.93
N GLY A 221 -4.81 18.42 5.10
CA GLY A 221 -3.42 18.86 5.08
C GLY A 221 -2.42 17.83 4.54
N LEU A 222 -2.88 16.85 3.76
CA LEU A 222 -2.00 15.87 3.13
C LEU A 222 -1.34 16.47 1.89
N HIS A 223 -0.04 16.21 1.72
CA HIS A 223 0.68 16.46 0.48
C HIS A 223 0.24 15.44 -0.58
N ILE A 224 -0.30 15.92 -1.69
CA ILE A 224 -0.93 15.09 -2.71
C ILE A 224 0.03 14.88 -3.88
N THR A 225 0.37 13.63 -4.14
CA THR A 225 1.14 13.23 -5.31
C THR A 225 0.23 12.48 -6.29
N LEU A 226 0.24 12.89 -7.55
CA LEU A 226 -0.22 12.04 -8.65
C LEU A 226 0.98 11.32 -9.23
N SER A 227 0.94 9.99 -9.25
CA SER A 227 1.98 9.14 -9.81
C SER A 227 1.48 8.48 -11.08
N VAL A 228 2.22 8.62 -12.16
CA VAL A 228 1.86 8.08 -13.47
C VAL A 228 3.07 7.45 -14.16
N GLU A 229 2.81 6.45 -14.98
CA GLU A 229 3.80 5.93 -15.91
C GLU A 229 3.91 6.86 -17.12
N PRO A 230 5.11 7.29 -17.50
CA PRO A 230 5.28 8.28 -18.57
C PRO A 230 4.90 7.71 -19.93
N ALA A 231 3.77 8.16 -20.48
CA ALA A 231 3.34 7.84 -21.83
C ALA A 231 4.32 8.41 -22.90
N GLU A 232 4.29 7.89 -24.11
CA GLU A 232 5.08 8.45 -25.21
C GLU A 232 4.60 9.86 -25.60
N ASP A 233 3.28 10.04 -25.67
CA ASP A 233 2.68 11.33 -25.94
C ASP A 233 2.54 12.15 -24.66
N TRP A 234 3.26 13.28 -24.61
CA TRP A 234 3.13 14.27 -23.54
C TRP A 234 1.69 14.73 -23.30
N ASN A 235 0.85 14.79 -24.32
CA ASN A 235 -0.52 15.26 -24.16
C ASN A 235 -1.31 14.41 -23.15
N VAL A 236 -1.01 13.14 -23.02
CA VAL A 236 -1.64 12.25 -22.02
C VAL A 236 -1.33 12.72 -20.60
N THR A 237 -0.06 12.95 -20.30
CA THR A 237 0.35 13.45 -18.96
C THR A 237 -0.19 14.86 -18.70
N ARG A 238 -0.23 15.72 -19.72
CA ARG A 238 -0.81 17.07 -19.61
C ARG A 238 -2.30 17.00 -19.28
N GLU A 239 -3.05 16.13 -19.92
CA GLU A 239 -4.48 15.95 -19.65
C GLU A 239 -4.74 15.50 -18.21
N ALA A 240 -3.90 14.59 -17.69
CA ALA A 240 -3.96 14.20 -16.29
C ALA A 240 -3.73 15.39 -15.33
N LEU A 241 -2.79 16.28 -15.66
CA LEU A 241 -2.58 17.51 -14.87
C LEU A 241 -3.76 18.47 -14.94
N ASP A 242 -4.44 18.56 -16.09
CA ASP A 242 -5.64 19.37 -16.25
C ASP A 242 -6.83 18.81 -15.46
N PHE A 243 -6.92 17.48 -15.32
CA PHE A 243 -7.97 16.82 -14.53
C PHE A 243 -7.81 16.97 -13.02
N TYR A 244 -6.58 17.05 -12.52
CA TYR A 244 -6.26 16.99 -11.09
C TYR A 244 -5.47 18.21 -10.59
N PRO A 245 -6.14 19.38 -10.45
CA PRO A 245 -5.46 20.63 -10.12
C PRO A 245 -4.97 20.76 -8.67
N LEU A 246 -5.35 19.83 -7.78
CA LEU A 246 -4.98 19.89 -6.36
C LEU A 246 -3.70 19.13 -6.02
N ILE A 247 -2.97 18.62 -7.01
CA ILE A 247 -1.72 17.92 -6.75
C ILE A 247 -0.59 18.89 -6.39
N ASP A 248 0.19 18.52 -5.39
CA ASP A 248 1.41 19.23 -4.98
C ASP A 248 2.64 18.73 -5.73
N MET A 249 2.61 17.49 -6.23
CA MET A 249 3.71 16.81 -6.88
C MET A 249 3.23 15.90 -8.00
N LEU A 250 3.90 15.91 -9.13
CA LEU A 250 3.78 14.87 -10.15
C LEU A 250 4.94 13.89 -10.01
N GLU A 251 4.65 12.61 -9.96
CA GLU A 251 5.64 11.55 -10.03
C GLU A 251 5.57 10.88 -11.40
N LEU A 252 6.68 10.89 -12.12
CA LEU A 252 6.88 10.09 -13.32
C LEU A 252 7.66 8.84 -12.93
N ILE A 253 6.98 7.71 -12.81
CA ILE A 253 7.58 6.45 -12.36
C ILE A 253 7.61 5.44 -13.51
N THR A 254 8.66 4.63 -13.57
CA THR A 254 8.72 3.54 -14.55
C THR A 254 7.61 2.53 -14.29
N PRO A 255 7.11 1.83 -15.33
CA PRO A 255 6.19 0.72 -15.13
C PRO A 255 6.78 -0.35 -14.23
N GLU A 256 5.91 -1.13 -13.61
CA GLU A 256 6.27 -2.35 -12.91
C GLU A 256 7.06 -3.27 -13.84
N CYS A 257 8.14 -3.88 -13.35
CA CYS A 257 9.08 -4.68 -14.15
C CYS A 257 9.69 -3.94 -15.36
N GLY A 258 9.74 -2.61 -15.33
CA GLY A 258 10.30 -1.80 -16.41
C GLY A 258 9.48 -1.77 -17.70
N GLY A 259 8.31 -2.40 -17.70
CA GLY A 259 7.63 -2.76 -18.92
C GLY A 259 8.40 -3.86 -19.67
N THR A 260 7.72 -4.66 -20.44
CA THR A 260 8.37 -5.68 -21.29
C THR A 260 8.98 -5.00 -22.52
N SER A 261 10.31 -4.83 -22.51
CA SER A 261 10.97 -4.51 -23.77
C SER A 261 11.01 -5.78 -24.64
N SER A 262 10.63 -5.65 -25.91
CA SER A 262 10.76 -6.73 -26.90
C SER A 262 12.22 -7.05 -27.27
N VAL A 263 13.17 -6.40 -26.59
CA VAL A 263 14.59 -6.51 -26.86
C VAL A 263 15.16 -7.78 -26.25
N ASN A 264 15.45 -8.74 -27.09
CA ASN A 264 16.05 -10.01 -26.66
C ASN A 264 17.58 -9.93 -26.73
N TYR A 265 18.18 -9.13 -25.82
CA TYR A 265 19.62 -9.04 -25.70
C TYR A 265 20.16 -10.16 -24.80
N ASN A 266 21.23 -10.78 -25.22
CA ASN A 266 21.94 -11.83 -24.47
C ASN A 266 23.39 -11.47 -24.17
N LYS A 267 23.78 -10.20 -24.42
CA LYS A 267 25.12 -9.67 -24.15
C LYS A 267 25.05 -8.31 -23.51
N THR A 268 25.89 -8.07 -22.53
CA THR A 268 26.03 -6.77 -21.85
C THR A 268 26.39 -5.63 -22.80
N GLU A 269 27.17 -5.90 -23.86
CA GLU A 269 27.52 -4.89 -24.86
C GLU A 269 26.31 -4.38 -25.66
N ASP A 270 25.30 -5.24 -25.88
CA ASP A 270 24.06 -4.82 -26.54
C ASP A 270 23.23 -3.90 -25.65
N ILE A 271 23.14 -4.19 -24.34
CA ILE A 271 22.48 -3.32 -23.35
C ILE A 271 23.19 -1.96 -23.29
N LYS A 272 24.51 -1.94 -23.25
CA LYS A 272 25.30 -0.72 -23.28
C LYS A 272 25.04 0.09 -24.54
N LYS A 273 25.07 -0.55 -25.72
CA LYS A 273 24.75 0.10 -27.00
C LYS A 273 23.37 0.73 -26.97
N PHE A 274 22.36 0.01 -26.48
CA PHE A 274 21.00 0.52 -26.35
C PHE A 274 20.91 1.74 -25.43
N ALA A 275 21.56 1.71 -24.27
CA ALA A 275 21.60 2.86 -23.37
C ALA A 275 22.26 4.10 -24.04
N VAL A 276 23.32 3.89 -24.82
CA VAL A 276 23.98 4.97 -25.59
C VAL A 276 23.08 5.50 -26.72
N GLU A 277 22.33 4.64 -27.39
CA GLU A 277 21.34 5.06 -28.41
C GLU A 277 20.25 5.94 -27.79
N LEU A 278 19.77 5.59 -26.60
CA LEU A 278 18.75 6.37 -25.90
C LEU A 278 19.25 7.72 -25.37
N PHE A 279 20.44 7.75 -24.78
CA PHE A 279 20.88 8.90 -23.97
C PHE A 279 22.19 9.53 -24.45
N GLY A 280 22.93 8.93 -25.36
CA GLY A 280 24.26 9.34 -25.77
C GLY A 280 25.35 8.88 -24.83
N GLU A 281 26.62 9.16 -25.17
CA GLU A 281 27.81 8.68 -24.43
C GLU A 281 27.91 9.23 -22.98
N LYS A 282 27.13 10.25 -22.62
CA LYS A 282 27.11 10.81 -21.26
C LYS A 282 26.68 9.82 -20.16
N VAL A 283 26.06 8.70 -20.53
CA VAL A 283 25.68 7.64 -19.58
C VAL A 283 26.84 6.73 -19.21
N LEU A 284 27.91 6.73 -20.01
CA LEU A 284 29.09 5.93 -19.77
C LEU A 284 29.97 6.49 -18.64
N ASN A 285 30.74 5.62 -18.00
CA ASN A 285 31.84 5.99 -17.17
C ASN A 285 33.03 6.50 -18.02
N GLU A 286 34.05 7.08 -17.39
CA GLU A 286 35.25 7.57 -18.07
C GLU A 286 36.01 6.48 -18.82
N ASP A 287 35.93 5.23 -18.33
CA ASP A 287 36.54 4.05 -18.96
C ASP A 287 35.66 3.46 -20.11
N GLY A 288 34.55 4.11 -20.43
CA GLY A 288 33.63 3.68 -21.47
C GLY A 288 32.70 2.52 -21.09
N THR A 289 32.65 2.13 -19.82
CA THR A 289 31.70 1.11 -19.32
C THR A 289 30.34 1.73 -18.98
N LEU A 290 29.26 0.94 -19.02
CA LEU A 290 27.95 1.36 -18.50
C LEU A 290 27.93 1.14 -16.98
N PRO A 291 27.54 2.15 -16.17
CA PRO A 291 27.58 2.03 -14.71
C PRO A 291 26.74 0.87 -14.19
N GLY A 292 27.34 0.05 -13.32
CA GLY A 292 26.66 -1.07 -12.68
C GLY A 292 26.43 -2.31 -13.56
N LEU A 293 26.61 -2.21 -14.88
CA LEU A 293 26.39 -3.33 -15.79
C LEU A 293 27.57 -4.32 -15.76
N ASN A 294 27.25 -5.59 -15.54
CA ASN A 294 28.19 -6.71 -15.63
C ASN A 294 27.49 -7.96 -16.18
N GLU A 295 28.22 -9.08 -16.32
CA GLU A 295 27.69 -10.29 -16.93
C GLU A 295 26.51 -10.93 -16.15
N SER A 296 26.34 -10.63 -14.85
CA SER A 296 25.21 -11.17 -14.08
C SER A 296 23.88 -10.56 -14.48
N GLN A 297 23.86 -9.30 -14.96
CA GLN A 297 22.65 -8.60 -15.36
C GLN A 297 22.14 -8.92 -16.78
N LYS A 298 22.85 -9.72 -17.56
CA LYS A 298 22.43 -10.03 -18.93
C LYS A 298 21.09 -10.76 -19.00
N THR A 299 20.74 -11.54 -17.99
CA THR A 299 19.44 -12.23 -17.88
C THR A 299 18.26 -11.28 -17.64
N HIS A 300 18.54 -10.07 -17.18
CA HIS A 300 17.57 -9.00 -16.90
C HIS A 300 17.55 -7.93 -18.02
N ALA A 301 18.11 -8.24 -19.18
CA ALA A 301 18.26 -7.27 -20.27
C ALA A 301 16.94 -6.64 -20.73
N GLY A 302 15.86 -7.42 -20.80
CA GLY A 302 14.53 -6.96 -21.16
C GLY A 302 13.99 -5.92 -20.19
N GLU A 303 14.07 -6.20 -18.89
CA GLU A 303 13.63 -5.32 -17.82
C GLU A 303 14.49 -4.04 -17.75
N ILE A 304 15.83 -4.18 -17.84
CA ILE A 304 16.75 -3.04 -17.88
C ILE A 304 16.41 -2.13 -19.06
N CYS A 305 16.28 -2.67 -20.26
CA CYS A 305 16.00 -1.88 -21.47
C CYS A 305 14.61 -1.23 -21.41
N GLY A 306 13.57 -1.92 -20.97
CA GLY A 306 12.24 -1.36 -20.80
C GLY A 306 12.22 -0.22 -19.77
N THR A 307 12.90 -0.40 -18.65
CA THR A 307 13.05 0.65 -17.63
C THR A 307 13.81 1.87 -18.18
N LEU A 308 14.85 1.68 -19.00
CA LEU A 308 15.58 2.76 -19.65
C LEU A 308 14.72 3.51 -20.66
N GLU A 309 13.88 2.83 -21.44
CA GLU A 309 12.92 3.47 -22.35
C GLU A 309 11.93 4.35 -21.58
N SER A 310 11.36 3.83 -20.51
CA SER A 310 10.45 4.59 -19.64
C SER A 310 11.14 5.79 -18.98
N LEU A 311 12.36 5.61 -18.48
CA LEU A 311 13.17 6.70 -17.95
C LEU A 311 13.42 7.78 -19.02
N LYS A 312 13.66 7.39 -20.28
CA LYS A 312 13.81 8.32 -21.41
C LYS A 312 12.55 9.12 -21.63
N ARG A 313 11.37 8.48 -21.59
CA ARG A 313 10.06 9.16 -21.69
C ARG A 313 9.89 10.18 -20.57
N ALA A 314 10.14 9.78 -19.31
CA ALA A 314 10.08 10.67 -18.15
C ALA A 314 10.99 11.90 -18.34
N ILE A 315 12.27 11.71 -18.69
CA ILE A 315 13.24 12.81 -18.91
C ILE A 315 12.79 13.73 -20.03
N ASN A 316 12.22 13.19 -21.11
CA ASN A 316 11.71 14.01 -22.20
C ASN A 316 10.52 14.88 -21.77
N GLN A 317 9.67 14.39 -20.88
CA GLN A 317 8.51 15.13 -20.37
C GLN A 317 8.88 16.26 -19.40
N LEU A 318 9.96 16.11 -18.62
CA LEU A 318 10.41 17.14 -17.66
C LEU A 318 10.54 18.53 -18.26
N ARG A 319 10.87 18.65 -19.55
CA ARG A 319 11.00 19.94 -20.25
C ARG A 319 9.67 20.69 -20.44
N TYR A 320 8.57 19.97 -20.45
CA TYR A 320 7.23 20.52 -20.67
C TYR A 320 6.49 20.88 -19.38
N ILE A 321 6.81 20.22 -18.27
CA ILE A 321 6.12 20.39 -16.98
C ILE A 321 6.69 21.63 -16.27
N LYS A 322 5.83 22.65 -16.11
CA LYS A 322 6.21 23.93 -15.48
C LYS A 322 5.29 24.35 -14.34
N THR A 323 4.16 23.66 -14.19
CA THR A 323 3.07 24.09 -13.30
C THR A 323 3.10 23.41 -11.94
N VAL A 324 3.82 22.30 -11.82
CA VAL A 324 3.89 21.48 -10.62
C VAL A 324 5.32 20.95 -10.44
N PRO A 325 5.82 20.80 -9.22
CA PRO A 325 7.05 20.07 -8.95
C PRO A 325 6.99 18.63 -9.48
N VAL A 326 8.12 18.11 -9.95
CA VAL A 326 8.19 16.75 -10.52
C VAL A 326 9.29 15.96 -9.85
N ARG A 327 9.01 14.69 -9.56
CA ARG A 327 10.01 13.69 -9.19
C ARG A 327 10.00 12.53 -10.18
N VAL A 328 11.10 11.83 -10.29
CA VAL A 328 11.24 10.65 -11.16
C VAL A 328 11.43 9.42 -10.30
N GLY A 329 10.69 8.36 -10.63
CA GLY A 329 10.67 7.13 -9.87
C GLY A 329 11.08 5.89 -10.67
N LEU A 330 11.60 4.90 -9.96
CA LEU A 330 11.85 3.56 -10.45
C LEU A 330 10.97 2.58 -9.69
N TYR A 331 10.11 1.90 -10.44
CA TYR A 331 9.31 0.77 -9.96
C TYR A 331 9.83 -0.49 -10.63
N VAL A 332 10.66 -1.24 -9.92
CA VAL A 332 11.36 -2.40 -10.45
C VAL A 332 11.19 -3.59 -9.51
N LEU A 333 10.92 -4.75 -10.07
CA LEU A 333 10.81 -6.00 -9.35
C LEU A 333 12.19 -6.57 -9.00
N ASP A 334 13.14 -6.34 -9.90
CA ASP A 334 14.43 -6.97 -9.86
C ASP A 334 15.51 -6.01 -9.35
N ARG A 335 16.26 -6.51 -8.40
CA ARG A 335 17.38 -5.83 -7.77
C ARG A 335 18.51 -5.49 -8.75
N GLU A 336 18.79 -6.41 -9.69
CA GLU A 336 19.86 -6.24 -10.68
C GLU A 336 19.52 -5.11 -11.67
N THR A 337 18.26 -5.02 -12.07
CA THR A 337 17.75 -3.92 -12.88
C THR A 337 17.88 -2.57 -12.16
N LEU A 338 17.45 -2.52 -10.90
CA LEU A 338 17.52 -1.30 -10.10
C LEU A 338 18.97 -0.83 -9.94
N TYR A 339 19.89 -1.76 -9.74
CA TYR A 339 21.32 -1.47 -9.58
C TYR A 339 21.92 -0.75 -10.79
N VAL A 340 21.58 -1.15 -12.01
CA VAL A 340 22.04 -0.52 -13.25
C VAL A 340 21.31 0.81 -13.50
N VAL A 341 19.98 0.79 -13.47
CA VAL A 341 19.18 1.93 -13.90
C VAL A 341 19.30 3.12 -12.95
N LYS A 342 19.41 2.90 -11.64
CA LYS A 342 19.66 3.99 -10.68
C LYS A 342 20.93 4.76 -11.02
N ARG A 343 22.03 4.07 -11.32
CA ARG A 343 23.31 4.73 -11.65
C ARG A 343 23.24 5.54 -12.94
N ILE A 344 22.48 5.05 -13.92
CA ILE A 344 22.21 5.78 -15.16
C ILE A 344 21.33 7.01 -14.84
N MET A 345 20.27 6.83 -14.07
CA MET A 345 19.37 7.90 -13.63
C MET A 345 20.15 9.02 -12.90
N ASP A 346 21.08 8.67 -12.02
CA ASP A 346 21.90 9.63 -11.28
C ASP A 346 22.80 10.48 -12.19
N LYS A 347 23.27 9.92 -13.32
CA LYS A 347 24.02 10.68 -14.34
C LYS A 347 23.15 11.59 -15.19
N LEU A 348 21.85 11.28 -15.33
CA LEU A 348 20.96 11.97 -16.25
C LEU A 348 20.12 13.08 -15.60
N LEU A 349 19.77 12.91 -14.34
CA LEU A 349 18.91 13.84 -13.60
C LEU A 349 19.71 14.83 -12.76
N PRO A 350 19.19 16.05 -12.54
CA PRO A 350 19.78 17.00 -11.61
C PRO A 350 20.04 16.40 -10.23
N ALA A 351 21.14 16.75 -9.60
CA ALA A 351 21.55 16.18 -8.32
C ALA A 351 20.60 16.53 -7.16
N ASP A 352 19.86 17.63 -7.29
CA ASP A 352 18.85 18.12 -6.34
C ASP A 352 17.43 17.59 -6.59
N MET A 353 17.22 16.88 -7.68
CA MET A 353 15.90 16.31 -8.00
C MET A 353 15.55 15.19 -7.02
N ILE A 354 14.31 15.21 -6.53
CA ILE A 354 13.77 14.14 -5.71
C ILE A 354 13.58 12.88 -6.57
N ARG A 355 13.97 11.74 -6.04
CA ARG A 355 13.86 10.44 -6.68
C ARG A 355 13.01 9.50 -5.85
N THR A 356 12.22 8.66 -6.52
CA THR A 356 11.44 7.60 -5.88
C THR A 356 12.04 6.24 -6.17
N PHE A 357 12.12 5.39 -5.14
CA PHE A 357 12.46 3.98 -5.29
C PHE A 357 11.37 3.12 -4.69
N LEU A 358 10.72 2.36 -5.55
CA LEU A 358 9.69 1.39 -5.21
C LEU A 358 10.20 -0.01 -5.54
N PRO A 359 10.84 -0.70 -4.59
CA PRO A 359 11.21 -2.10 -4.77
C PRO A 359 9.96 -2.97 -4.71
N ALA A 360 9.90 -3.99 -5.54
CA ALA A 360 8.69 -4.75 -5.71
C ALA A 360 8.41 -5.75 -4.59
N HIS A 361 9.41 -6.24 -3.89
CA HIS A 361 9.20 -7.29 -2.91
C HIS A 361 10.34 -7.39 -1.89
N GLY A 362 10.08 -8.17 -0.88
CA GLY A 362 10.95 -8.31 0.28
C GLY A 362 10.47 -7.44 1.44
N ALA A 363 10.32 -8.06 2.60
CA ALA A 363 9.85 -7.35 3.79
C ALA A 363 10.81 -6.22 4.20
N GLU A 364 12.11 -6.43 4.00
CA GLU A 364 13.18 -5.47 4.33
C GLU A 364 13.75 -4.78 3.07
N ALA A 365 12.93 -4.61 2.04
CA ALA A 365 13.35 -4.07 0.74
C ALA A 365 14.01 -2.68 0.83
N VAL A 366 13.60 -1.84 1.77
CA VAL A 366 14.21 -0.52 2.00
C VAL A 366 15.70 -0.66 2.38
N ILE A 367 16.01 -1.58 3.30
CA ILE A 367 17.40 -1.84 3.73
C ILE A 367 18.22 -2.41 2.58
N MET A 368 17.63 -3.37 1.85
CA MET A 368 18.30 -4.00 0.70
C MET A 368 18.63 -2.98 -0.38
N VAL A 369 17.64 -2.16 -0.77
CA VAL A 369 17.84 -1.11 -1.78
C VAL A 369 18.95 -0.15 -1.35
N ALA A 370 18.92 0.32 -0.12
CA ALA A 370 19.91 1.27 0.36
C ALA A 370 21.34 0.70 0.35
N LYS A 371 21.50 -0.54 0.81
CA LYS A 371 22.82 -1.23 0.81
C LYS A 371 23.32 -1.53 -0.59
N ASP A 372 22.45 -2.09 -1.42
CA ASP A 372 22.85 -2.52 -2.77
C ASP A 372 23.08 -1.33 -3.72
N MET A 373 22.38 -0.24 -3.50
CA MET A 373 22.52 0.98 -4.29
C MET A 373 23.60 1.93 -3.76
N GLU A 374 24.30 1.52 -2.70
CA GLU A 374 25.39 2.34 -2.10
C GLU A 374 24.91 3.75 -1.75
N PHE A 375 23.73 3.86 -1.09
CA PHE A 375 23.24 5.15 -0.60
C PHE A 375 24.14 5.68 0.51
N GLU A 376 24.40 6.98 0.44
CA GLU A 376 24.97 7.73 1.55
C GLU A 376 23.85 8.37 2.39
N PRO A 377 24.08 8.71 3.67
CA PRO A 377 23.07 9.32 4.53
C PRO A 377 22.38 10.54 3.92
N GLU A 378 23.11 11.37 3.19
CA GLU A 378 22.60 12.58 2.54
C GLU A 378 21.63 12.30 1.40
N ASP A 379 21.71 11.14 0.77
CA ASP A 379 20.79 10.75 -0.31
C ASP A 379 19.34 10.68 0.17
N PHE A 380 19.13 10.32 1.44
CA PHE A 380 17.79 10.24 2.03
C PHE A 380 17.10 11.61 2.19
N GLN A 381 17.83 12.73 2.06
CA GLN A 381 17.24 14.08 2.07
C GLN A 381 16.44 14.39 0.79
N LYS A 382 16.62 13.62 -0.28
CA LYS A 382 15.97 13.80 -1.59
C LYS A 382 15.44 12.48 -2.16
N THR A 383 15.30 11.46 -1.30
CA THR A 383 14.79 10.15 -1.70
C THR A 383 13.41 9.90 -1.10
N VAL A 384 12.52 9.42 -1.93
CA VAL A 384 11.24 8.83 -1.52
C VAL A 384 11.41 7.32 -1.51
N LEU A 385 11.27 6.73 -0.34
CA LEU A 385 11.30 5.29 -0.14
C LEU A 385 9.88 4.73 -0.09
N HIS A 386 9.72 3.54 -0.62
CA HIS A 386 8.48 2.79 -0.45
C HIS A 386 8.71 1.52 0.34
N SER A 387 7.77 1.22 1.22
CA SER A 387 7.66 -0.03 1.95
C SER A 387 6.24 -0.59 1.76
N TRP A 388 6.00 -1.78 2.27
CA TRP A 388 4.77 -2.50 2.04
C TRP A 388 4.09 -2.81 3.39
N VAL A 389 3.03 -2.09 3.72
CA VAL A 389 2.11 -2.54 4.78
C VAL A 389 1.43 -3.82 4.32
N GLU A 390 1.13 -3.86 3.03
CA GLU A 390 0.41 -4.95 2.40
C GLU A 390 1.11 -5.32 1.08
N PHE A 391 1.42 -6.60 0.91
CA PHE A 391 2.02 -7.13 -0.30
C PHE A 391 0.94 -7.84 -1.13
N ASP A 392 0.72 -7.38 -2.35
CA ASP A 392 -0.33 -7.88 -3.25
C ASP A 392 -0.16 -9.35 -3.62
N GLY A 393 1.07 -9.84 -3.66
CA GLY A 393 1.36 -11.25 -3.89
C GLY A 393 0.86 -12.21 -2.82
N ASN A 394 0.51 -11.72 -1.62
CA ASN A 394 0.11 -12.56 -0.49
C ASN A 394 -1.25 -12.15 0.11
N MET A 395 -2.13 -11.50 -0.66
CA MET A 395 -3.42 -10.98 -0.17
C MET A 395 -4.40 -12.04 0.35
N TYR A 396 -4.24 -13.32 -0.04
CA TYR A 396 -5.14 -14.38 0.42
C TYR A 396 -4.71 -15.05 1.72
N ILE A 397 -3.59 -14.61 2.29
CA ILE A 397 -3.16 -14.96 3.64
C ILE A 397 -3.03 -13.72 4.51
N SER A 398 -3.13 -13.91 5.83
CA SER A 398 -2.91 -12.83 6.79
C SER A 398 -1.50 -12.28 6.71
N GLN A 399 -1.39 -10.95 6.73
CA GLN A 399 -0.14 -10.21 6.68
C GLN A 399 0.02 -9.34 7.94
N ASN A 400 1.25 -9.11 8.35
CA ASN A 400 1.61 -8.14 9.39
C ASN A 400 3.01 -7.58 9.17
N ALA A 401 3.11 -6.52 8.43
CA ALA A 401 4.39 -5.90 8.07
C ALA A 401 5.09 -5.14 9.21
N SER A 402 4.49 -5.02 10.40
CA SER A 402 4.99 -4.13 11.45
C SER A 402 6.44 -4.41 11.83
N ASN A 403 6.84 -5.68 11.98
CA ASN A 403 8.22 -6.03 12.33
C ASN A 403 9.22 -5.57 11.26
N ALA A 404 8.90 -5.82 9.98
CA ALA A 404 9.75 -5.41 8.86
C ALA A 404 9.85 -3.88 8.75
N ILE A 405 8.72 -3.18 8.91
CA ILE A 405 8.67 -1.72 8.91
C ILE A 405 9.49 -1.15 10.08
N GLY A 406 9.36 -1.72 11.27
CA GLY A 406 10.16 -1.33 12.43
C GLY A 406 11.65 -1.47 12.18
N ARG A 407 12.11 -2.61 11.66
CA ARG A 407 13.52 -2.85 11.29
C ARG A 407 14.02 -1.88 10.21
N ASN A 408 13.20 -1.60 9.19
CA ASN A 408 13.55 -0.64 8.14
C ASN A 408 13.77 0.77 8.74
N VAL A 409 12.88 1.24 9.60
CA VAL A 409 12.97 2.56 10.21
C VAL A 409 14.12 2.64 11.23
N GLU A 410 14.31 1.60 12.05
CA GLU A 410 15.43 1.51 12.99
C GLU A 410 16.77 1.60 12.26
N TRP A 411 16.95 0.79 11.23
CA TRP A 411 18.14 0.80 10.40
C TRP A 411 18.39 2.16 9.74
N LEU A 412 17.34 2.78 9.15
CA LEU A 412 17.44 4.10 8.54
C LEU A 412 17.90 5.15 9.56
N LYS A 413 17.31 5.12 10.77
CA LYS A 413 17.67 6.05 11.84
C LYS A 413 19.12 5.89 12.30
N GLU A 414 19.60 4.65 12.41
CA GLU A 414 21.00 4.38 12.73
C GLU A 414 21.93 4.83 11.61
N PHE A 415 21.58 4.53 10.36
CA PHE A 415 22.38 4.84 9.19
C PHE A 415 22.48 6.35 8.94
N THR A 416 21.40 7.11 9.11
CA THR A 416 21.38 8.57 8.91
C THR A 416 21.83 9.36 10.14
N GLY A 417 22.21 8.71 11.24
CA GLY A 417 22.56 9.38 12.49
C GLY A 417 21.38 10.08 13.16
N ALA A 418 20.17 9.58 12.94
CA ALA A 418 18.90 10.12 13.40
C ALA A 418 18.47 11.46 12.76
N ASP A 419 19.14 11.92 11.70
CA ASP A 419 18.65 13.04 10.91
C ASP A 419 17.38 12.62 10.16
N SER A 420 16.41 13.54 10.04
CA SER A 420 15.15 13.29 9.35
C SER A 420 15.39 12.96 7.88
N ILE A 421 14.68 11.96 7.36
CA ILE A 421 14.67 11.63 5.94
C ILE A 421 13.53 12.37 5.21
N HIS A 422 13.65 12.49 3.88
CA HIS A 422 12.69 13.25 3.08
C HIS A 422 11.30 12.62 3.10
N ALA A 423 11.16 11.36 2.65
CA ALA A 423 9.85 10.72 2.55
C ALA A 423 9.88 9.20 2.64
N MET A 424 8.83 8.64 3.20
CA MET A 424 8.54 7.22 3.17
C MET A 424 7.04 7.00 2.99
N TYR A 425 6.69 6.21 1.97
CA TYR A 425 5.31 5.85 1.67
C TYR A 425 5.12 4.34 1.79
N PHE A 426 3.87 3.96 2.06
CA PHE A 426 3.51 2.56 2.24
C PHE A 426 2.44 2.15 1.24
N ASN A 427 2.63 1.02 0.57
CA ASN A 427 1.58 0.42 -0.21
C ASN A 427 0.55 -0.21 0.72
N HIS A 428 -0.71 0.14 0.52
CA HIS A 428 -1.83 -0.30 1.34
C HIS A 428 -3.13 -0.19 0.57
N TRP A 429 -4.00 -1.19 0.67
CA TRP A 429 -5.28 -1.26 -0.04
C TRP A 429 -6.46 -1.46 0.90
N ARG A 430 -6.42 -2.44 1.81
CA ARG A 430 -7.54 -2.87 2.64
C ARG A 430 -7.49 -2.24 4.02
N THR A 431 -8.51 -1.45 4.36
CA THR A 431 -8.48 -0.62 5.58
C THR A 431 -8.46 -1.43 6.88
N GLU A 432 -9.25 -2.49 6.99
CA GLU A 432 -9.34 -3.28 8.23
C GLU A 432 -8.30 -4.41 8.28
N GLU A 433 -7.94 -5.00 7.13
CA GLU A 433 -7.05 -6.16 7.06
C GLU A 433 -5.69 -5.88 7.71
N ASN A 434 -5.14 -4.70 7.45
CA ASN A 434 -3.83 -4.30 7.94
C ASN A 434 -3.88 -3.12 8.91
N ARG A 435 -5.00 -2.93 9.62
CA ARG A 435 -5.25 -1.84 10.55
C ARG A 435 -4.11 -1.64 11.55
N VAL A 436 -3.60 -2.74 12.14
CA VAL A 436 -2.52 -2.72 13.13
C VAL A 436 -1.21 -2.25 12.52
N ALA A 437 -0.82 -2.83 11.37
CA ALA A 437 0.43 -2.49 10.70
C ALA A 437 0.42 -1.06 10.14
N LEU A 438 -0.73 -0.59 9.64
CA LEU A 438 -0.91 0.78 9.18
C LEU A 438 -0.74 1.79 10.33
N ALA A 439 -1.39 1.56 11.45
CA ALA A 439 -1.28 2.43 12.63
C ALA A 439 0.15 2.45 13.18
N TYR A 440 0.84 1.31 13.20
CA TYR A 440 2.25 1.26 13.58
C TYR A 440 3.14 2.02 12.59
N SER A 441 2.92 1.89 11.29
CA SER A 441 3.72 2.59 10.28
C SER A 441 3.62 4.11 10.42
N ALA A 442 2.44 4.62 10.75
CA ALA A 442 2.25 6.04 11.04
C ALA A 442 3.01 6.49 12.31
N ALA A 443 2.96 5.67 13.37
CA ALA A 443 3.62 5.97 14.64
C ALA A 443 5.15 5.95 14.50
N VAL A 444 5.72 4.88 13.94
CA VAL A 444 7.19 4.67 13.88
C VAL A 444 7.89 5.64 12.93
N THR A 445 7.21 6.12 11.88
CA THR A 445 7.75 7.14 10.97
C THR A 445 7.67 8.55 11.52
N ARG A 446 6.75 8.80 12.45
CA ARG A 446 6.69 10.04 13.24
C ARG A 446 7.83 10.08 14.25
N GLU A 447 7.88 9.11 15.13
CA GLU A 447 8.91 8.92 16.14
C GLU A 447 9.18 7.42 16.29
N TYR A 448 10.46 7.03 16.25
CA TYR A 448 10.79 5.63 16.41
C TYR A 448 10.29 5.09 17.77
N VAL A 449 9.57 4.01 17.70
CA VAL A 449 9.10 3.21 18.83
C VAL A 449 9.30 1.73 18.55
N ASP A 450 9.83 0.99 19.53
CA ASP A 450 9.95 -0.46 19.43
C ASP A 450 8.57 -1.10 19.19
N VAL A 451 8.50 -2.06 18.28
CA VAL A 451 7.24 -2.66 17.84
C VAL A 451 6.50 -3.37 18.98
N ASN A 452 7.22 -4.04 19.91
CA ASN A 452 6.59 -4.73 21.04
C ASN A 452 6.01 -3.75 22.05
N ILE A 453 6.74 -2.66 22.34
CA ILE A 453 6.25 -1.59 23.22
C ILE A 453 5.01 -0.94 22.61
N TRP A 454 5.02 -0.73 21.29
CA TRP A 454 3.87 -0.16 20.60
C TRP A 454 2.67 -1.10 20.64
N TYR A 455 2.86 -2.42 20.37
CA TYR A 455 1.79 -3.41 20.45
C TYR A 455 1.18 -3.52 21.86
N GLU A 456 2.01 -3.50 22.92
CA GLU A 456 1.52 -3.51 24.30
C GLU A 456 0.57 -2.33 24.55
N ASN A 457 1.02 -1.10 24.26
CA ASN A 457 0.24 0.11 24.45
C ASN A 457 -1.03 0.15 23.57
N TYR A 458 -0.92 -0.29 22.32
CA TYR A 458 -2.05 -0.34 21.42
C TYR A 458 -3.12 -1.30 21.94
N ALA A 459 -2.76 -2.50 22.31
CA ALA A 459 -3.67 -3.51 22.85
C ALA A 459 -4.32 -3.09 24.17
N GLU A 460 -3.55 -2.50 25.11
CA GLU A 460 -4.06 -1.99 26.38
C GLU A 460 -5.14 -0.92 26.18
N SER A 461 -5.08 -0.15 25.11
CA SER A 461 -6.12 0.83 24.77
C SER A 461 -7.49 0.20 24.47
N PHE A 462 -7.54 -1.09 24.18
CA PHE A 462 -8.77 -1.89 24.00
C PHE A 462 -9.15 -2.70 25.26
N GLY A 463 -8.34 -2.67 26.32
CA GLY A 463 -8.45 -3.59 27.43
C GLY A 463 -7.99 -5.03 27.14
N ILE A 464 -7.23 -5.20 26.05
CA ILE A 464 -6.58 -6.47 25.70
C ILE A 464 -5.30 -6.61 26.54
N ASN A 465 -4.93 -7.85 26.90
CA ASN A 465 -3.65 -8.11 27.56
C ASN A 465 -2.48 -7.74 26.62
N GLY A 466 -1.84 -6.58 26.89
CA GLY A 466 -0.82 -5.99 26.05
C GLY A 466 0.36 -6.91 25.77
N LYS A 467 0.89 -7.58 26.80
CA LYS A 467 2.06 -8.48 26.65
C LYS A 467 1.75 -9.71 25.79
N MET A 468 0.57 -10.29 25.98
CA MET A 468 0.17 -11.44 25.17
C MET A 468 -0.03 -11.02 23.73
N PHE A 469 -0.74 -9.92 23.51
CA PHE A 469 -0.95 -9.39 22.16
C PHE A 469 0.37 -9.05 21.47
N ALA A 470 1.28 -8.36 22.14
CA ALA A 470 2.60 -8.02 21.61
C ALA A 470 3.39 -9.28 21.18
N SER A 471 3.44 -10.30 22.06
CA SER A 471 4.10 -11.57 21.73
C SER A 471 3.48 -12.25 20.51
N THR A 472 2.15 -12.28 20.42
CA THR A 472 1.41 -12.90 19.31
C THR A 472 1.64 -12.14 18.01
N MET A 473 1.50 -10.82 18.03
CA MET A 473 1.68 -9.99 16.84
C MET A 473 3.14 -9.93 16.36
N TYR A 474 4.10 -10.03 17.29
CA TYR A 474 5.51 -10.17 16.90
C TYR A 474 5.75 -11.47 16.13
N LYS A 475 5.20 -12.60 16.58
CA LYS A 475 5.24 -13.86 15.83
C LYS A 475 4.56 -13.75 14.47
N ALA A 476 3.42 -13.03 14.41
CA ALA A 476 2.72 -12.77 13.16
C ALA A 476 3.58 -11.98 12.18
N GLY A 477 4.34 -10.98 12.65
CA GLY A 477 5.27 -10.22 11.84
C GLY A 477 6.45 -11.06 11.33
N GLU A 478 7.03 -11.93 12.16
CA GLU A 478 8.09 -12.86 11.74
C GLU A 478 7.58 -13.87 10.70
N LEU A 479 6.33 -14.31 10.86
CA LEU A 479 5.69 -15.19 9.89
C LEU A 479 5.40 -14.48 8.55
N ASP A 480 5.00 -13.22 8.58
CA ASP A 480 4.81 -12.40 7.37
C ASP A 480 6.12 -12.23 6.58
N ILE A 481 7.22 -11.91 7.28
CA ILE A 481 8.56 -11.85 6.67
C ILE A 481 8.89 -13.19 5.99
N PHE A 482 8.69 -14.29 6.71
CA PHE A 482 8.92 -15.62 6.15
C PHE A 482 8.05 -15.89 4.92
N CYS A 483 6.77 -15.56 4.95
CA CYS A 483 5.86 -15.77 3.82
C CYS A 483 6.23 -14.90 2.60
N ARG A 484 6.66 -13.66 2.80
CA ARG A 484 7.10 -12.78 1.71
C ARG A 484 8.38 -13.28 1.05
N ASP A 485 9.30 -13.85 1.82
CA ASP A 485 10.59 -14.32 1.31
C ASP A 485 10.52 -15.72 0.68
N TYR A 486 9.71 -16.62 1.22
CA TYR A 486 9.72 -18.05 0.84
C TYR A 486 8.41 -18.54 0.19
N LEU A 487 7.31 -17.80 0.34
CA LEU A 487 6.02 -18.10 -0.25
C LEU A 487 5.52 -16.93 -1.11
N PHE A 488 6.43 -16.34 -1.84
CA PHE A 488 6.16 -15.21 -2.73
C PHE A 488 4.99 -15.52 -3.68
N ASN A 489 4.02 -14.61 -3.74
CA ASN A 489 2.83 -14.70 -4.57
C ASN A 489 1.88 -15.89 -4.29
N ILE A 490 1.95 -16.50 -3.11
CA ILE A 490 1.05 -17.60 -2.74
C ILE A 490 -0.43 -17.19 -2.72
N GLY A 491 -0.70 -15.91 -2.57
CA GLY A 491 -2.05 -15.33 -2.53
C GLY A 491 -2.23 -14.15 -3.48
N PHE A 492 -1.68 -14.23 -4.69
CA PHE A 492 -1.73 -13.12 -5.64
C PHE A 492 -3.13 -12.87 -6.18
N CYS A 493 -3.61 -11.63 -6.01
CA CYS A 493 -4.99 -11.24 -6.31
C CYS A 493 -5.36 -11.20 -7.80
N PHE A 494 -4.39 -11.32 -8.71
CA PHE A 494 -4.57 -11.34 -10.15
C PHE A 494 -4.16 -12.67 -10.80
N LEU A 495 -4.19 -13.75 -10.06
CA LEU A 495 -3.81 -15.06 -10.58
C LEU A 495 -4.37 -15.38 -11.97
N PRO A 496 -5.64 -15.11 -12.34
CA PRO A 496 -6.12 -15.40 -13.68
C PRO A 496 -5.37 -14.65 -14.79
N CYS A 497 -4.99 -13.39 -14.55
CA CYS A 497 -4.21 -12.62 -15.53
C CYS A 497 -2.80 -13.18 -15.70
N TRP A 498 -2.19 -13.63 -14.60
CA TRP A 498 -0.82 -14.10 -14.57
C TRP A 498 -0.68 -15.61 -14.81
N THR A 499 -1.71 -16.41 -14.57
CA THR A 499 -1.66 -17.87 -14.85
C THR A 499 -1.50 -18.18 -16.31
N ASN A 500 -2.03 -17.35 -17.19
CA ASN A 500 -1.75 -17.45 -18.62
C ASN A 500 -0.26 -17.19 -18.94
N HIS A 501 0.46 -16.48 -18.06
CA HIS A 501 1.87 -16.13 -18.25
C HIS A 501 2.82 -17.07 -17.50
N PHE A 502 2.50 -17.45 -16.27
CA PHE A 502 3.40 -18.22 -15.42
C PHE A 502 3.05 -19.71 -15.33
N GLY A 503 1.80 -20.08 -15.64
CA GLY A 503 1.33 -21.47 -15.64
C GLY A 503 1.65 -22.16 -14.32
N ILE A 504 1.95 -23.46 -14.43
CA ILE A 504 2.25 -24.32 -13.29
C ILE A 504 3.54 -24.01 -12.55
N ASN A 505 4.39 -23.16 -13.09
CA ASN A 505 5.65 -22.82 -12.45
C ASN A 505 5.44 -22.09 -11.11
N TRP A 506 4.30 -21.41 -10.93
CA TRP A 506 3.92 -20.81 -9.65
C TRP A 506 3.79 -21.84 -8.55
N ILE A 507 3.02 -22.90 -8.79
CA ILE A 507 2.89 -24.01 -7.83
C ILE A 507 4.24 -24.67 -7.56
N ARG A 508 5.09 -24.78 -8.58
CA ARG A 508 6.42 -25.38 -8.44
C ARG A 508 7.37 -24.60 -7.52
N GLY A 509 7.16 -23.30 -7.39
CA GLY A 509 7.95 -22.45 -6.48
C GLY A 509 7.69 -22.71 -4.98
N TRP A 510 6.49 -23.15 -4.59
CA TRP A 510 6.12 -23.33 -3.20
C TRP A 510 6.41 -24.76 -2.71
N THR A 511 7.41 -24.90 -1.84
CA THR A 511 7.80 -26.21 -1.32
C THR A 511 6.83 -26.67 -0.22
N LYS A 512 6.62 -27.99 -0.09
CA LYS A 512 5.83 -28.59 0.97
C LYS A 512 6.36 -28.24 2.37
N GLU A 513 7.68 -28.07 2.50
CA GLU A 513 8.33 -27.67 3.76
C GLU A 513 7.93 -26.25 4.14
N ASN A 514 7.96 -25.31 3.20
CA ASN A 514 7.64 -23.90 3.46
C ASN A 514 6.14 -23.70 3.75
N THR A 515 5.24 -24.38 3.01
CA THR A 515 3.80 -24.33 3.31
C THR A 515 3.48 -24.95 4.67
N GLN A 516 4.16 -26.03 5.05
CA GLN A 516 4.00 -26.66 6.36
C GLN A 516 4.52 -25.74 7.49
N LYS A 517 5.64 -25.07 7.30
CA LYS A 517 6.18 -24.11 8.28
C LYS A 517 5.21 -22.93 8.48
N ALA A 518 4.66 -22.37 7.39
CA ALA A 518 3.65 -21.32 7.47
C ALA A 518 2.40 -21.81 8.23
N ARG A 519 1.92 -23.01 7.93
CA ARG A 519 0.75 -23.63 8.58
C ARG A 519 0.96 -23.78 10.09
N VAL A 520 2.12 -24.22 10.53
CA VAL A 520 2.44 -24.34 11.96
C VAL A 520 2.40 -22.97 12.63
N GLY A 521 3.08 -21.97 12.05
CA GLY A 521 3.08 -20.61 12.58
C GLY A 521 1.67 -19.98 12.64
N MET A 522 0.84 -20.16 11.60
CA MET A 522 -0.54 -19.68 11.60
C MET A 522 -1.39 -20.32 12.70
N LYS A 523 -1.24 -21.64 12.94
CA LYS A 523 -1.95 -22.33 14.02
C LYS A 523 -1.53 -21.84 15.40
N GLU A 524 -0.23 -21.62 15.63
CA GLU A 524 0.26 -21.08 16.90
C GLU A 524 -0.31 -19.68 17.19
N ILE A 525 -0.34 -18.81 16.17
CA ILE A 525 -0.93 -17.47 16.28
C ILE A 525 -2.42 -17.55 16.57
N LEU A 526 -3.15 -18.42 15.85
CA LEU A 526 -4.57 -18.63 16.05
C LEU A 526 -4.90 -19.09 17.46
N ASP A 527 -4.14 -20.06 18.01
CA ASP A 527 -4.30 -20.54 19.37
C ASP A 527 -4.04 -19.44 20.41
N GLU A 528 -3.03 -18.59 20.19
CA GLU A 528 -2.73 -17.46 21.08
C GLU A 528 -3.81 -16.37 21.01
N LEU A 529 -4.33 -16.03 19.83
CA LEU A 529 -5.44 -15.08 19.68
C LEU A 529 -6.72 -15.57 20.41
N ASN A 530 -7.06 -16.84 20.29
CA ASN A 530 -8.17 -17.43 21.06
C ASN A 530 -7.94 -17.32 22.55
N LYS A 531 -6.73 -17.61 23.03
CA LYS A 531 -6.38 -17.49 24.43
C LYS A 531 -6.45 -16.05 24.95
N ILE A 532 -6.12 -15.05 24.12
CA ILE A 532 -6.29 -13.64 24.46
C ILE A 532 -7.74 -13.31 24.79
N LEU A 533 -8.70 -13.79 24.00
CA LEU A 533 -10.13 -13.61 24.27
C LEU A 533 -10.58 -14.27 25.61
N GLU A 534 -9.99 -15.41 25.97
CA GLU A 534 -10.33 -16.12 27.19
C GLU A 534 -9.82 -15.43 28.47
N VAL A 535 -8.61 -14.86 28.43
CA VAL A 535 -7.92 -14.36 29.62
C VAL A 535 -8.04 -12.85 29.85
N SER A 536 -8.47 -12.09 28.85
CA SER A 536 -8.61 -10.64 28.98
C SER A 536 -9.97 -10.29 29.60
N GLY A 537 -9.96 -9.67 30.77
CA GLY A 537 -11.18 -9.52 31.61
C GLY A 537 -12.18 -8.45 31.15
N ASN A 538 -11.72 -7.32 30.56
CA ASN A 538 -12.55 -6.16 30.21
C ASN A 538 -12.17 -5.63 28.82
N ILE A 539 -12.24 -6.48 27.81
CA ILE A 539 -11.98 -6.05 26.42
C ILE A 539 -13.14 -5.18 25.93
N SER A 540 -12.83 -4.05 25.29
CA SER A 540 -13.84 -3.24 24.63
C SER A 540 -14.50 -4.01 23.47
N LYS A 541 -15.68 -3.57 23.04
CA LYS A 541 -16.38 -4.17 21.89
C LYS A 541 -15.47 -4.18 20.64
N ASP A 542 -14.83 -3.07 20.35
CA ASP A 542 -13.92 -2.94 19.19
C ASP A 542 -12.67 -3.83 19.35
N GLY A 543 -12.16 -4.01 20.57
CA GLY A 543 -11.07 -4.97 20.85
C GLY A 543 -11.48 -6.43 20.59
N ILE A 544 -12.72 -6.81 20.98
CA ILE A 544 -13.25 -8.14 20.67
C ILE A 544 -13.39 -8.32 19.16
N GLU A 545 -13.90 -7.31 18.46
CA GLU A 545 -14.05 -7.33 17.00
C GLU A 545 -12.68 -7.48 16.31
N LEU A 546 -11.67 -6.73 16.76
CA LEU A 546 -10.30 -6.82 16.25
C LEU A 546 -9.73 -8.24 16.39
N ILE A 547 -9.80 -8.83 17.58
CA ILE A 547 -9.26 -10.18 17.81
C ILE A 547 -10.02 -11.22 17.00
N ARG A 548 -11.35 -11.13 16.93
CA ARG A 548 -12.17 -12.03 16.12
C ARG A 548 -11.88 -11.91 14.63
N PHE A 549 -11.65 -10.70 14.16
CA PHE A 549 -11.25 -10.46 12.78
C PHE A 549 -9.90 -11.13 12.47
N LEU A 550 -8.90 -10.96 13.33
CA LEU A 550 -7.61 -11.64 13.18
C LEU A 550 -7.76 -13.17 13.19
N ILE A 551 -8.56 -13.72 14.11
CA ILE A 551 -8.87 -15.15 14.17
C ILE A 551 -9.44 -15.61 12.83
N ASN A 552 -10.47 -14.96 12.33
CA ASN A 552 -11.11 -15.31 11.05
C ASN A 552 -10.09 -15.28 9.90
N ARG A 553 -9.21 -14.29 9.83
CA ARG A 553 -8.19 -14.17 8.77
C ARG A 553 -7.11 -15.25 8.86
N TYR A 554 -6.70 -15.69 10.05
CA TYR A 554 -5.80 -16.85 10.18
C TYR A 554 -6.50 -18.17 9.84
N GLU A 555 -7.80 -18.32 10.15
CA GLU A 555 -8.59 -19.48 9.73
C GLU A 555 -8.73 -19.53 8.20
N THR A 556 -9.04 -18.42 7.53
CA THR A 556 -9.08 -18.35 6.06
C THR A 556 -7.72 -18.63 5.44
N SER A 557 -6.62 -18.11 6.02
CA SER A 557 -5.26 -18.39 5.57
C SER A 557 -4.91 -19.87 5.61
N LEU A 558 -5.33 -20.58 6.67
CA LEU A 558 -5.13 -22.04 6.78
C LEU A 558 -5.90 -22.79 5.70
N ILE A 559 -7.13 -22.38 5.39
CA ILE A 559 -7.92 -22.96 4.30
C ILE A 559 -7.26 -22.69 2.95
N HIS A 560 -6.72 -21.48 2.73
CA HIS A 560 -5.97 -21.18 1.51
C HIS A 560 -4.75 -22.11 1.34
N LEU A 561 -4.02 -22.40 2.42
CA LEU A 561 -2.94 -23.39 2.36
C LEU A 561 -3.45 -24.80 2.01
N ASP A 562 -4.70 -25.17 2.36
CA ASP A 562 -5.29 -26.43 1.93
C ASP A 562 -5.59 -26.43 0.41
N VAL A 563 -6.02 -25.30 -0.15
CA VAL A 563 -6.14 -25.12 -1.61
C VAL A 563 -4.80 -25.35 -2.29
N ILE A 564 -3.75 -24.68 -1.81
CA ILE A 564 -2.39 -24.79 -2.36
C ILE A 564 -1.85 -26.21 -2.23
N ASP A 565 -2.01 -26.85 -1.07
CA ASP A 565 -1.56 -28.24 -0.85
C ASP A 565 -2.29 -29.23 -1.76
N SER A 566 -3.58 -29.00 -2.06
CA SER A 566 -4.35 -29.83 -2.99
C SER A 566 -3.84 -29.66 -4.43
N MET A 567 -3.60 -28.43 -4.88
CA MET A 567 -3.00 -28.17 -6.19
C MET A 567 -1.58 -28.78 -6.30
N ASN A 568 -0.80 -28.73 -5.22
CA ASN A 568 0.54 -29.31 -5.19
C ASN A 568 0.57 -30.83 -5.38
N LYS A 569 -0.53 -31.55 -5.09
CA LYS A 569 -0.62 -32.99 -5.35
C LYS A 569 -0.43 -33.36 -6.82
N ILE A 570 -0.69 -32.43 -7.74
CA ILE A 570 -0.45 -32.63 -9.18
C ILE A 570 1.03 -32.89 -9.47
N ARG A 571 1.94 -32.42 -8.63
CA ARG A 571 3.39 -32.70 -8.76
C ARG A 571 3.75 -34.16 -8.53
N ASP A 572 2.95 -34.86 -7.73
CA ASP A 572 3.24 -36.24 -7.33
C ASP A 572 2.86 -37.23 -8.43
N SER A 573 1.88 -36.89 -9.30
CA SER A 573 1.44 -37.73 -10.40
C SER A 573 0.68 -36.91 -11.45
N GLU A 574 0.99 -37.13 -12.72
CA GLU A 574 0.29 -36.56 -13.88
C GLU A 574 -0.84 -37.43 -14.40
N GLU A 575 -1.19 -38.52 -13.69
CA GLU A 575 -2.33 -39.38 -14.03
C GLU A 575 -3.62 -38.55 -14.00
N PRO A 576 -4.44 -38.55 -15.10
CA PRO A 576 -5.61 -37.69 -15.21
C PRO A 576 -6.60 -37.76 -14.04
N ASP A 577 -6.87 -38.93 -13.52
CA ASP A 577 -7.81 -39.11 -12.38
C ASP A 577 -7.22 -38.51 -11.09
N HIS A 578 -5.91 -38.60 -10.90
CA HIS A 578 -5.22 -37.97 -9.76
C HIS A 578 -5.29 -36.43 -9.85
N VAL A 579 -4.97 -35.89 -11.04
CA VAL A 579 -5.04 -34.45 -11.31
C VAL A 579 -6.46 -33.93 -11.08
N ARG A 580 -7.49 -34.62 -11.67
CA ARG A 580 -8.90 -34.21 -11.52
C ARG A 580 -9.31 -34.15 -10.04
N LYS A 581 -9.02 -35.21 -9.28
CA LYS A 581 -9.32 -35.25 -7.85
C LYS A 581 -8.65 -34.15 -7.06
N ALA A 582 -7.37 -33.87 -7.34
CA ALA A 582 -6.63 -32.82 -6.67
C ALA A 582 -7.24 -31.39 -6.95
N LEU A 583 -7.67 -31.16 -8.20
CA LEU A 583 -8.31 -29.90 -8.59
C LEU A 583 -9.72 -29.74 -8.02
N GLU A 584 -10.51 -30.84 -7.94
CA GLU A 584 -11.82 -30.84 -7.28
C GLU A 584 -11.69 -30.55 -5.77
N GLU A 585 -10.70 -31.14 -5.09
CA GLU A 585 -10.39 -30.80 -3.70
C GLU A 585 -10.01 -29.34 -3.54
N ALA A 586 -9.17 -28.79 -4.43
CA ALA A 586 -8.79 -27.40 -4.40
C ALA A 586 -9.99 -26.44 -4.54
N LEU A 587 -10.91 -26.72 -5.47
CA LEU A 587 -12.14 -25.93 -5.64
C LEU A 587 -13.03 -25.98 -4.38
N LYS A 588 -13.16 -27.14 -3.76
CA LYS A 588 -13.94 -27.28 -2.52
C LYS A 588 -13.34 -26.41 -1.41
N TYR A 589 -12.03 -26.46 -1.19
CA TYR A 589 -11.38 -25.60 -0.20
C TYR A 589 -11.46 -24.12 -0.58
N ALA A 590 -11.45 -23.77 -1.86
CA ALA A 590 -11.66 -22.40 -2.28
C ALA A 590 -13.06 -21.89 -1.93
N GLU A 591 -14.09 -22.73 -2.06
CA GLU A 591 -15.44 -22.40 -1.59
C GLU A 591 -15.49 -22.28 -0.07
N ASP A 592 -14.89 -23.21 0.68
CA ASP A 592 -14.77 -23.14 2.14
C ASP A 592 -14.08 -21.83 2.60
N TYR A 593 -13.03 -21.36 1.87
CA TYR A 593 -12.38 -20.09 2.12
C TYR A 593 -13.36 -18.91 2.00
N MET A 594 -14.12 -18.87 0.89
CA MET A 594 -15.06 -17.78 0.63
C MET A 594 -16.17 -17.74 1.69
N VAL A 595 -16.75 -18.90 2.02
CA VAL A 595 -17.78 -19.01 3.07
C VAL A 595 -17.23 -18.55 4.42
N LYS A 596 -16.00 -18.96 4.77
CA LYS A 596 -15.37 -18.57 6.04
C LYS A 596 -15.06 -17.06 6.06
N MET A 597 -14.62 -16.51 4.96
CA MET A 597 -14.33 -15.08 4.84
C MET A 597 -15.60 -14.22 5.01
N CYS A 598 -16.75 -14.68 4.51
CA CYS A 598 -18.03 -14.00 4.63
C CYS A 598 -18.51 -13.80 6.09
N GLU A 599 -18.00 -14.58 7.05
CA GLU A 599 -18.33 -14.39 8.47
C GLU A 599 -17.87 -13.03 9.04
N MET A 600 -16.85 -12.39 8.42
CA MET A 600 -16.27 -11.14 8.90
C MET A 600 -15.91 -10.22 7.73
N MET A 601 -16.85 -9.35 7.34
CA MET A 601 -16.75 -8.39 6.22
C MET A 601 -16.95 -6.94 6.71
N PRO A 602 -15.96 -6.37 7.44
CA PRO A 602 -16.14 -5.07 8.08
C PRO A 602 -16.08 -3.88 7.12
N ASP A 603 -15.48 -4.04 5.92
CA ASP A 603 -15.29 -2.98 4.94
C ASP A 603 -15.33 -3.47 3.49
N ARG A 604 -15.35 -2.51 2.56
CA ARG A 604 -15.33 -2.77 1.11
C ARG A 604 -14.02 -3.44 0.65
N GLY A 605 -12.91 -3.20 1.31
CA GLY A 605 -11.63 -3.86 1.00
C GLY A 605 -11.71 -5.37 1.19
N CYS A 606 -12.34 -5.81 2.28
CA CYS A 606 -12.59 -7.23 2.54
C CYS A 606 -13.56 -7.84 1.50
N GLN A 607 -14.61 -7.11 1.12
CA GLN A 607 -15.52 -7.54 0.04
C GLN A 607 -14.77 -7.67 -1.29
N GLY A 608 -13.93 -6.70 -1.64
CA GLY A 608 -13.11 -6.74 -2.85
C GLY A 608 -12.12 -7.90 -2.87
N GLN A 609 -11.53 -8.27 -1.72
CA GLN A 609 -10.71 -9.46 -1.60
C GLN A 609 -11.52 -10.75 -1.85
N LEU A 610 -12.72 -10.83 -1.29
CA LEU A 610 -13.62 -11.97 -1.53
C LEU A 610 -13.96 -12.11 -3.02
N VAL A 611 -14.30 -11.00 -3.68
CA VAL A 611 -14.57 -10.94 -5.12
C VAL A 611 -13.36 -11.39 -5.92
N SER A 612 -12.18 -10.87 -5.60
CA SER A 612 -10.91 -11.25 -6.24
C SER A 612 -10.62 -12.74 -6.08
N TYR A 613 -10.80 -13.28 -4.88
CA TYR A 613 -10.58 -14.71 -4.60
C TYR A 613 -11.51 -15.59 -5.41
N GLY A 614 -12.78 -15.19 -5.52
CA GLY A 614 -13.83 -15.94 -6.19
C GLY A 614 -13.60 -16.16 -7.68
N TYR A 615 -12.84 -15.29 -8.36
CA TYR A 615 -12.40 -15.58 -9.71
C TYR A 615 -10.97 -16.08 -9.85
N SER A 616 -10.08 -15.68 -8.94
CA SER A 616 -8.67 -16.04 -9.06
C SER A 616 -8.47 -17.55 -8.87
N MET A 617 -9.05 -18.14 -7.84
CA MET A 617 -8.85 -19.57 -7.55
C MET A 617 -9.55 -20.51 -8.53
N PRO A 618 -10.85 -20.35 -8.84
CA PRO A 618 -11.49 -21.15 -9.88
C PRO A 618 -10.85 -20.98 -11.26
N GLY A 619 -10.48 -19.76 -11.62
CA GLY A 619 -9.79 -19.48 -12.88
C GLY A 619 -8.44 -20.18 -12.97
N TYR A 620 -7.70 -20.23 -11.87
CA TYR A 620 -6.42 -20.93 -11.81
C TYR A 620 -6.61 -22.46 -11.92
N VAL A 621 -7.60 -23.01 -11.23
CA VAL A 621 -7.95 -24.43 -11.35
C VAL A 621 -8.35 -24.80 -12.77
N ALA A 622 -9.17 -23.96 -13.44
CA ALA A 622 -9.54 -24.17 -14.83
C ALA A 622 -8.33 -24.16 -15.77
N HIS A 623 -7.40 -23.21 -15.56
CA HIS A 623 -6.14 -23.18 -16.32
C HIS A 623 -5.32 -24.48 -16.13
N LEU A 624 -5.23 -24.98 -14.90
CA LEU A 624 -4.52 -26.24 -14.63
C LEU A 624 -5.22 -27.44 -15.27
N LYS A 625 -6.58 -27.50 -15.29
CA LYS A 625 -7.33 -28.52 -16.03
C LYS A 625 -7.01 -28.49 -17.51
N LYS A 626 -6.94 -27.31 -18.12
CA LYS A 626 -6.54 -27.16 -19.52
C LYS A 626 -5.13 -27.69 -19.75
N CYS A 627 -4.17 -27.30 -18.91
CA CYS A 627 -2.76 -27.68 -19.06
C CYS A 627 -2.51 -29.19 -18.89
N TYR A 628 -3.20 -29.85 -17.95
CA TYR A 628 -2.94 -31.23 -17.59
C TYR A 628 -3.93 -32.24 -18.17
N LEU A 629 -5.20 -31.85 -18.37
CA LEU A 629 -6.28 -32.73 -18.82
C LEU A 629 -6.71 -32.41 -20.24
N GLY A 630 -6.25 -31.32 -20.83
CA GLY A 630 -6.70 -30.85 -22.15
C GLY A 630 -8.17 -30.38 -22.16
N GLU A 631 -8.74 -30.11 -21.00
CA GLU A 631 -10.13 -29.65 -20.83
C GLU A 631 -10.18 -28.14 -21.00
N ASP A 632 -10.87 -27.67 -22.03
CA ASP A 632 -11.13 -26.24 -22.24
C ASP A 632 -12.47 -25.92 -21.56
N GLU A 633 -12.44 -25.71 -20.25
CA GLU A 633 -13.57 -25.10 -19.56
C GLU A 633 -13.55 -23.62 -19.94
N THR A 634 -14.48 -23.23 -20.83
CA THR A 634 -14.84 -21.82 -21.01
C THR A 634 -15.48 -21.37 -19.71
N LEU A 635 -14.65 -20.91 -18.78
CA LEU A 635 -15.18 -20.05 -17.71
C LEU A 635 -15.68 -18.80 -18.46
N GLU A 636 -16.96 -18.54 -18.40
CA GLU A 636 -17.55 -17.23 -18.66
C GLU A 636 -17.08 -16.21 -17.59
N ALA A 637 -15.83 -16.30 -17.23
CA ALA A 637 -15.09 -15.29 -16.49
C ALA A 637 -14.59 -14.22 -17.47
N GLU A 638 -15.48 -13.76 -18.33
CA GLU A 638 -15.30 -12.52 -19.10
C GLU A 638 -15.37 -11.30 -18.17
N GLY A 639 -14.61 -11.28 -17.11
CA GLY A 639 -14.59 -10.16 -16.20
C GLY A 639 -13.29 -9.41 -16.12
N VAL A 640 -12.24 -9.94 -16.69
CA VAL A 640 -10.95 -9.26 -16.82
C VAL A 640 -10.76 -8.94 -18.30
N HIS A 641 -11.49 -7.96 -18.80
CA HIS A 641 -11.08 -7.29 -20.00
C HIS A 641 -9.81 -6.47 -19.70
N SER A 642 -8.65 -7.14 -19.62
CA SER A 642 -7.51 -6.60 -20.28
C SER A 642 -7.94 -6.53 -21.74
N ASN A 643 -8.16 -5.35 -22.30
CA ASN A 643 -8.43 -5.22 -23.73
C ASN A 643 -7.30 -5.92 -24.45
N GLY A 644 -7.64 -7.07 -25.02
CA GLY A 644 -6.79 -8.10 -25.51
C GLY A 644 -5.80 -7.69 -26.57
N GLU A 645 -4.68 -7.18 -26.17
CA GLU A 645 -3.43 -7.51 -26.83
C GLU A 645 -2.64 -8.34 -25.82
N ALA A 646 -2.42 -9.59 -26.17
CA ALA A 646 -1.57 -10.48 -25.42
C ALA A 646 -0.20 -9.82 -25.27
N VAL A 647 0.06 -9.26 -24.13
CA VAL A 647 1.43 -8.93 -23.74
C VAL A 647 2.15 -10.27 -23.64
N GLU A 648 3.14 -10.49 -24.50
CA GLU A 648 3.95 -11.70 -24.42
C GLU A 648 4.58 -11.78 -23.02
N PRO A 649 4.51 -12.96 -22.37
CA PRO A 649 5.00 -13.12 -21.02
C PRO A 649 6.50 -12.86 -20.94
N PRO A 650 7.00 -12.27 -19.84
CA PRO A 650 8.42 -12.29 -19.57
C PRO A 650 8.91 -13.73 -19.50
N PRO A 651 10.15 -14.02 -19.91
CA PRO A 651 10.70 -15.38 -19.81
C PRO A 651 10.67 -15.83 -18.36
N ALA A 652 10.21 -17.07 -18.14
CA ALA A 652 10.16 -17.65 -16.82
C ALA A 652 11.51 -17.52 -16.11
N PRO A 653 11.56 -17.16 -14.83
CA PRO A 653 12.80 -17.20 -14.07
C PRO A 653 13.31 -18.64 -14.06
N VAL A 654 14.55 -18.84 -14.48
CA VAL A 654 15.26 -20.12 -14.52
C VAL A 654 15.70 -20.51 -13.11
#